data_b509cb1359c5642e168eb10cf0754747
#
_entry.id   b509cb1359c5642e168eb10cf0754747
#
_cell.length_a   1.000
_cell.length_b   1.000
_cell.length_c   1.000
_cell.angle_alpha   90.00
_cell.angle_beta   90.00
_cell.angle_gamma   90.00
#
_symmetry.space_group_name_H-M   'P 1'
#
loop_
_entity.id
_entity.type
_entity.pdbx_description
1 polymer ?
#
loop_
_entity_poly.entity_id
_entity_poly.type
_entity_poly.pdbx_seq_one_letter_code
_entity_poly.pdbx_strand_id
1 'polypeptide(L)'
;MRKFLLALLLTFVACVAFSQNATYFGYVRDANKKPVEFANVIVVGTNIGASTDASGYFEINVPAGQDLEVQISFLGYEPFSQKIKLKPNERKQVTAVLNEGAVMLPTADIGATSERQVSGTRLNPQISMKIPTTGGFEDILKALPSVSSNNELSSQYNVRGGNYDENLVFVNDIEVYRPQLIRSGQQEGLSFINPDMVSSILFSAGAFEPKYGDKMSSVLDIKYKKPTEFGASIMASLLGANAHVEGTSKNHLFRYNVGLRYKTSRYLLASMDVSGHYDPSYVDAQTFLIYNVTEKLELNFLGNFSSNKYKYIPLDGETSFGTVSDALKIRTYFEGQEVDRFNSGTAAFSVNYTPSNNLSLKFIASGYYTNEEETYDILAQYYLNEIDQQLGATTGDSVSNIGVGSFLDHARNYYDGFVVSAKHIGTFVKDENKLDWGVQTNYENYSYHVHEWTMNDSADYSLPYSDNAVLLYLTDIANIGLQSIRASAYVQDSYLFKAEGADVSLGGGVRFNFWSFNKQFLASPRVNLSVKPTNWKPDMIFRFATGLYHQPPTIKEARRISDGTLNPNLKAQSSAQVVVGMDYNFLAWGRPFKLVAEAYYKYMYNLNPYNVDNVQIKYYGENIAHGYAYGIEAKVNGEFVPGTESWVSLGLMRTYEDIENDFYTRTVENVVDTVYPGYIPRPTDQLVNFGIFFQDYIPKAPTWKVFLSLHFGTGLPYGPPNSERYMATGRMKAYRRVDFGISKQFNFKKADWIKDFWISLEVFNLLNTKNEISHTWITDIRGRDYAVPSYLTGIRPNLKIVVKF
;
A
#
# COMPACT_ATOMS: atom_id res chain seq x y z
N MET A 1 37.02 -22.01 34.82
CA MET A 1 36.31 -20.98 33.98
C MET A 1 37.22 -20.21 33.06
N ARG A 2 38.28 -19.51 33.50
CA ARG A 2 39.19 -18.74 32.62
C ARG A 2 39.88 -19.55 31.52
N LYS A 3 40.31 -20.79 31.77
CA LYS A 3 40.94 -21.66 30.76
C LYS A 3 39.93 -22.20 29.73
N PHE A 4 38.68 -22.34 30.10
CA PHE A 4 37.60 -22.78 29.19
C PHE A 4 37.15 -21.64 28.27
N LEU A 5 37.10 -20.40 28.77
CA LEU A 5 36.85 -19.20 27.96
C LEU A 5 37.98 -18.90 26.95
N LEU A 6 39.24 -19.16 27.35
CA LEU A 6 40.38 -18.98 26.46
C LEU A 6 40.43 -20.06 25.34
N ALA A 7 40.04 -21.29 25.65
CA ALA A 7 39.91 -22.36 24.67
C ALA A 7 38.74 -22.10 23.71
N LEU A 8 37.62 -21.59 24.19
CA LEU A 8 36.47 -21.19 23.36
C LEU A 8 36.82 -20.01 22.44
N LEU A 9 37.60 -19.04 22.95
CA LEU A 9 38.09 -17.90 22.17
C LEU A 9 39.10 -18.31 21.09
N LEU A 10 39.98 -19.27 21.40
CA LEU A 10 40.96 -19.83 20.46
C LEU A 10 40.32 -20.73 19.39
N THR A 11 39.26 -21.48 19.71
CA THR A 11 38.49 -22.24 18.72
C THR A 11 37.68 -21.30 17.83
N PHE A 12 37.22 -20.16 18.33
CA PHE A 12 36.54 -19.15 17.50
C PHE A 12 37.47 -18.44 16.53
N VAL A 13 38.75 -18.25 16.90
CA VAL A 13 39.78 -17.64 16.04
C VAL A 13 40.32 -18.60 14.97
N ALA A 14 40.25 -19.91 15.20
CA ALA A 14 40.77 -20.93 14.24
C ALA A 14 39.79 -21.29 13.10
N CYS A 15 38.53 -20.84 13.14
CA CYS A 15 37.53 -21.09 12.06
C CYS A 15 37.38 -19.96 11.03
N VAL A 16 38.25 -18.94 11.02
CA VAL A 16 38.27 -17.92 9.98
C VAL A 16 39.15 -18.41 8.81
N ALA A 17 38.70 -19.39 8.07
CA ALA A 17 39.19 -19.62 6.71
C ALA A 17 38.81 -18.40 5.88
N PHE A 18 39.80 -17.58 5.47
CA PHE A 18 39.62 -16.45 4.60
C PHE A 18 39.16 -16.92 3.21
N SER A 19 37.84 -16.97 3.00
CA SER A 19 37.29 -16.92 1.64
C SER A 19 37.49 -15.50 1.14
N GLN A 20 38.38 -15.32 0.18
CA GLN A 20 38.62 -14.00 -0.44
C GLN A 20 37.58 -13.80 -1.55
N ASN A 21 36.93 -12.66 -1.54
CA ASN A 21 35.83 -12.33 -2.43
C ASN A 21 36.18 -11.23 -3.41
N ALA A 22 35.38 -11.16 -4.46
CA ALA A 22 35.35 -10.10 -5.45
C ALA A 22 33.91 -9.67 -5.71
N THR A 23 33.72 -8.47 -6.19
CA THR A 23 32.38 -7.96 -6.55
C THR A 23 32.25 -7.90 -8.06
N TYR A 24 31.21 -8.54 -8.59
CA TYR A 24 30.82 -8.46 -10.00
C TYR A 24 29.52 -7.68 -10.09
N PHE A 25 29.54 -6.55 -10.81
CA PHE A 25 28.41 -5.64 -10.87
C PHE A 25 28.27 -5.00 -12.25
N GLY A 26 27.12 -4.43 -12.54
CA GLY A 26 26.94 -3.74 -13.80
C GLY A 26 25.51 -3.57 -14.23
N TYR A 27 25.32 -3.39 -15.53
CA TYR A 27 24.04 -3.13 -16.13
C TYR A 27 23.67 -4.19 -17.14
N VAL A 28 22.39 -4.56 -17.15
CA VAL A 28 21.77 -5.38 -18.18
C VAL A 28 20.93 -4.49 -19.07
N ARG A 29 21.20 -4.52 -20.37
CA ARG A 29 20.52 -3.70 -21.37
C ARG A 29 20.03 -4.56 -22.52
N ASP A 30 18.97 -4.12 -23.21
CA ASP A 30 18.58 -4.73 -24.48
C ASP A 30 19.46 -4.22 -25.66
N ALA A 31 19.24 -4.76 -26.85
CA ALA A 31 19.92 -4.32 -28.09
C ALA A 31 19.69 -2.83 -28.40
N ASN A 32 18.62 -2.21 -27.89
CA ASN A 32 18.30 -0.80 -28.02
C ASN A 32 18.88 0.07 -26.88
N LYS A 33 19.77 -0.50 -26.05
CA LYS A 33 20.38 0.12 -24.85
C LYS A 33 19.39 0.47 -23.73
N LYS A 34 18.18 -0.03 -23.75
CA LYS A 34 17.24 0.13 -22.65
C LYS A 34 17.59 -0.79 -21.48
N PRO A 35 17.39 -0.35 -20.23
CA PRO A 35 17.62 -1.22 -19.08
C PRO A 35 16.64 -2.40 -19.11
N VAL A 36 17.16 -3.59 -18.84
CA VAL A 36 16.36 -4.80 -18.64
C VAL A 36 16.20 -4.98 -17.14
N GLU A 37 15.03 -4.67 -16.65
CA GLU A 37 14.66 -4.79 -15.24
C GLU A 37 14.28 -6.24 -14.93
N PHE A 38 14.59 -6.70 -13.70
CA PHE A 38 14.35 -8.08 -13.24
C PHE A 38 15.04 -9.17 -14.07
N ALA A 39 16.06 -8.83 -14.85
CA ALA A 39 16.91 -9.86 -15.43
C ALA A 39 17.58 -10.65 -14.32
N ASN A 40 17.57 -11.97 -14.45
CA ASN A 40 18.16 -12.87 -13.49
C ASN A 40 19.65 -12.99 -13.73
N VAL A 41 20.46 -12.68 -12.74
CA VAL A 41 21.92 -12.77 -12.77
C VAL A 41 22.34 -13.86 -11.81
N ILE A 42 22.94 -14.94 -12.32
CA ILE A 42 23.37 -16.08 -11.50
C ILE A 42 24.82 -16.46 -11.79
N VAL A 43 25.48 -16.99 -10.79
CA VAL A 43 26.75 -17.72 -10.96
C VAL A 43 26.42 -19.20 -11.12
N VAL A 44 26.61 -19.74 -12.32
CA VAL A 44 26.21 -21.11 -12.69
C VAL A 44 26.85 -22.14 -11.73
N GLY A 45 26.01 -23.03 -11.22
CA GLY A 45 26.44 -24.07 -10.27
C GLY A 45 26.61 -23.58 -8.81
N THR A 46 26.16 -22.36 -8.49
CA THR A 46 26.20 -21.81 -7.13
C THR A 46 24.86 -21.15 -6.79
N ASN A 47 24.67 -20.79 -5.51
CA ASN A 47 23.51 -20.04 -5.05
C ASN A 47 23.74 -18.51 -5.06
N ILE A 48 24.75 -18.05 -5.76
CA ILE A 48 25.06 -16.63 -5.87
C ILE A 48 24.31 -16.05 -7.06
N GLY A 49 23.45 -15.08 -6.79
CA GLY A 49 22.71 -14.39 -7.83
C GLY A 49 22.01 -13.13 -7.31
N ALA A 50 21.51 -12.33 -8.24
CA ALA A 50 20.70 -11.15 -8.00
C ALA A 50 19.73 -10.95 -9.17
N SER A 51 18.67 -10.16 -8.98
CA SER A 51 17.89 -9.63 -10.08
C SER A 51 18.28 -8.18 -10.33
N THR A 52 18.23 -7.75 -11.59
CA THR A 52 18.46 -6.35 -11.94
C THR A 52 17.35 -5.46 -11.42
N ASP A 53 17.71 -4.25 -11.02
CA ASP A 53 16.75 -3.20 -10.64
C ASP A 53 16.16 -2.47 -11.87
N ALA A 54 15.33 -1.44 -11.63
CA ALA A 54 14.67 -0.66 -12.67
C ALA A 54 15.64 0.08 -13.62
N SER A 55 16.88 0.27 -13.22
CA SER A 55 17.95 0.81 -14.09
C SER A 55 18.71 -0.29 -14.87
N GLY A 56 18.32 -1.56 -14.66
CA GLY A 56 19.02 -2.72 -15.15
C GLY A 56 20.29 -3.04 -14.34
N TYR A 57 20.52 -2.40 -13.18
CA TYR A 57 21.71 -2.61 -12.36
C TYR A 57 21.60 -3.87 -11.51
N PHE A 58 22.73 -4.57 -11.36
CA PHE A 58 22.91 -5.66 -10.43
C PHE A 58 24.28 -5.60 -9.75
N GLU A 59 24.39 -6.20 -8.58
CA GLU A 59 25.64 -6.39 -7.85
C GLU A 59 25.62 -7.74 -7.12
N ILE A 60 26.62 -8.58 -7.37
CA ILE A 60 26.81 -9.88 -6.72
C ILE A 60 28.22 -10.00 -6.17
N ASN A 61 28.36 -10.61 -4.99
CA ASN A 61 29.64 -10.97 -4.43
C ASN A 61 29.98 -12.40 -4.81
N VAL A 62 31.13 -12.60 -5.44
CA VAL A 62 31.57 -13.89 -5.98
C VAL A 62 32.89 -14.33 -5.33
N PRO A 63 33.14 -15.64 -5.17
CA PRO A 63 34.42 -16.16 -4.70
C PRO A 63 35.57 -15.73 -5.62
N ALA A 64 36.63 -15.17 -5.03
CA ALA A 64 37.81 -14.77 -5.79
C ALA A 64 38.74 -15.97 -6.10
N GLY A 65 39.48 -15.86 -7.17
CA GLY A 65 40.47 -16.85 -7.56
C GLY A 65 39.93 -18.11 -8.25
N GLN A 66 38.62 -18.25 -8.33
CA GLN A 66 37.95 -19.37 -9.01
C GLN A 66 37.49 -18.96 -10.40
N ASP A 67 37.44 -19.94 -11.30
CA ASP A 67 36.85 -19.77 -12.62
C ASP A 67 35.35 -19.96 -12.49
N LEU A 68 34.60 -18.87 -12.65
CA LEU A 68 33.13 -18.82 -12.48
C LEU A 68 32.46 -18.44 -13.80
N GLU A 69 31.28 -18.95 -14.04
CA GLU A 69 30.44 -18.53 -15.16
C GLU A 69 29.24 -17.77 -14.63
N VAL A 70 29.12 -16.51 -15.03
CA VAL A 70 27.94 -15.68 -14.72
C VAL A 70 27.00 -15.73 -15.90
N GLN A 71 25.76 -16.13 -15.66
CA GLN A 71 24.69 -16.13 -16.64
C GLN A 71 23.67 -15.06 -16.29
N ILE A 72 23.26 -14.28 -17.30
CA ILE A 72 22.23 -13.26 -17.17
C ILE A 72 21.12 -13.62 -18.14
N SER A 73 19.91 -13.77 -17.62
CA SER A 73 18.76 -14.20 -18.40
C SER A 73 17.53 -13.36 -18.10
N PHE A 74 16.70 -13.15 -19.11
CA PHE A 74 15.41 -12.51 -18.99
C PHE A 74 14.44 -13.13 -19.99
N LEU A 75 13.17 -13.20 -19.66
CA LEU A 75 12.16 -13.81 -20.50
C LEU A 75 12.05 -13.09 -21.84
N GLY A 76 12.12 -13.82 -22.96
CA GLY A 76 12.10 -13.24 -24.31
C GLY A 76 13.48 -12.81 -24.85
N TYR A 77 14.57 -13.03 -24.11
CA TYR A 77 15.91 -12.68 -24.53
C TYR A 77 16.84 -13.90 -24.54
N GLU A 78 17.84 -13.88 -25.40
CA GLU A 78 18.94 -14.87 -25.38
C GLU A 78 19.78 -14.68 -24.11
N PRO A 79 20.12 -15.76 -23.37
CA PRO A 79 20.94 -15.64 -22.19
C PRO A 79 22.35 -15.13 -22.50
N PHE A 80 22.82 -14.15 -21.75
CA PHE A 80 24.18 -13.69 -21.77
C PHE A 80 24.98 -14.50 -20.76
N SER A 81 26.09 -15.14 -21.20
CA SER A 81 26.99 -15.86 -20.30
C SER A 81 28.40 -15.30 -20.40
N GLN A 82 29.06 -15.12 -19.26
CA GLN A 82 30.45 -14.66 -19.20
C GLN A 82 31.26 -15.44 -18.16
N LYS A 83 32.40 -16.02 -18.58
CA LYS A 83 33.36 -16.60 -17.65
C LYS A 83 34.21 -15.51 -17.02
N ILE A 84 34.33 -15.56 -15.71
CA ILE A 84 35.09 -14.59 -14.92
C ILE A 84 36.02 -15.28 -13.94
N LYS A 85 37.21 -14.69 -13.72
CA LYS A 85 38.11 -15.04 -12.64
C LYS A 85 38.62 -13.75 -12.03
N LEU A 86 38.15 -13.44 -10.85
CA LEU A 86 38.43 -12.17 -10.20
C LEU A 86 39.46 -12.36 -9.10
N LYS A 87 40.32 -11.35 -8.92
CA LYS A 87 41.26 -11.34 -7.80
C LYS A 87 40.54 -11.00 -6.49
N PRO A 88 41.13 -11.34 -5.34
CA PRO A 88 40.60 -10.90 -4.06
C PRO A 88 40.38 -9.38 -4.01
N ASN A 89 39.17 -8.97 -3.57
CA ASN A 89 38.76 -7.57 -3.47
C ASN A 89 38.65 -6.83 -4.82
N GLU A 90 38.69 -7.53 -5.95
CA GLU A 90 38.47 -6.93 -7.26
C GLU A 90 36.99 -6.58 -7.45
N ARG A 91 36.75 -5.36 -7.90
CA ARG A 91 35.40 -4.92 -8.34
C ARG A 91 35.38 -4.84 -9.85
N LYS A 92 34.63 -5.71 -10.52
CA LYS A 92 34.56 -5.77 -11.99
C LYS A 92 33.20 -5.33 -12.47
N GLN A 93 33.18 -4.27 -13.24
CA GLN A 93 31.94 -3.78 -13.88
C GLN A 93 31.74 -4.47 -15.25
N VAL A 94 30.46 -4.76 -15.58
CA VAL A 94 30.04 -5.29 -16.87
C VAL A 94 28.81 -4.54 -17.37
N THR A 95 28.70 -4.44 -18.70
CA THR A 95 27.42 -4.13 -19.34
C THR A 95 27.04 -5.31 -20.20
N ALA A 96 26.05 -6.07 -19.76
CA ALA A 96 25.52 -7.20 -20.49
C ALA A 96 24.42 -6.72 -21.44
N VAL A 97 24.54 -7.09 -22.72
CA VAL A 97 23.51 -6.80 -23.71
C VAL A 97 22.74 -8.09 -23.99
N LEU A 98 21.45 -8.08 -23.73
CA LEU A 98 20.54 -9.18 -24.07
C LEU A 98 19.90 -8.90 -25.42
N ASN A 99 20.01 -9.86 -26.34
CA ASN A 99 19.35 -9.79 -27.64
C ASN A 99 18.00 -10.47 -27.58
N GLU A 100 16.97 -9.87 -28.23
CA GLU A 100 15.66 -10.50 -28.37
C GLU A 100 15.78 -11.83 -29.10
N GLY A 101 15.30 -12.91 -28.52
CA GLY A 101 15.35 -14.26 -29.08
C GLY A 101 14.15 -15.08 -28.64
N ALA A 102 13.54 -15.82 -29.57
CA ALA A 102 12.48 -16.77 -29.26
C ALA A 102 13.04 -18.05 -28.63
N VAL A 103 13.85 -17.96 -27.60
CA VAL A 103 14.41 -19.13 -26.92
C VAL A 103 13.50 -19.52 -25.77
N MET A 104 12.93 -20.73 -25.84
CA MET A 104 12.58 -21.46 -24.62
C MET A 104 13.90 -21.56 -23.84
N LEU A 105 14.01 -20.81 -22.75
CA LEU A 105 15.14 -20.93 -21.84
C LEU A 105 15.29 -22.41 -21.46
N PRO A 106 16.48 -23.03 -21.67
CA PRO A 106 16.79 -24.21 -20.89
C PRO A 106 16.60 -23.78 -19.44
N THR A 107 15.93 -24.60 -18.63
CA THR A 107 15.68 -24.39 -17.19
C THR A 107 16.98 -23.88 -16.56
N ALA A 108 17.21 -22.59 -16.65
CA ALA A 108 18.24 -21.93 -15.88
C ALA A 108 17.77 -22.03 -14.43
N ASP A 109 18.58 -22.57 -13.57
CA ASP A 109 18.44 -22.50 -12.13
C ASP A 109 18.08 -21.06 -11.78
N ILE A 110 16.79 -20.79 -11.62
CA ILE A 110 16.29 -19.45 -11.31
C ILE A 110 16.76 -19.17 -9.91
N GLY A 111 17.84 -18.42 -9.82
CA GLY A 111 18.57 -18.22 -8.59
C GLY A 111 17.69 -17.74 -7.44
N ALA A 112 17.57 -18.61 -6.54
CA ALA A 112 17.55 -18.55 -5.10
C ALA A 112 16.79 -17.44 -4.36
N THR A 113 16.61 -16.23 -4.86
CA THR A 113 15.96 -15.15 -4.10
C THR A 113 14.51 -14.94 -4.48
N SER A 114 14.09 -15.12 -5.73
CA SER A 114 12.68 -14.95 -6.11
C SER A 114 11.83 -16.18 -5.82
N GLU A 115 12.43 -17.39 -5.85
CA GLU A 115 11.71 -18.65 -5.55
C GLU A 115 11.48 -18.87 -4.06
N ARG A 116 12.24 -18.21 -3.19
CA ARG A 116 12.10 -18.29 -1.73
C ARG A 116 10.91 -17.51 -1.19
N GLN A 117 10.36 -16.58 -1.96
CA GLN A 117 9.22 -15.75 -1.55
C GLN A 117 7.92 -16.31 -2.15
N VAL A 118 7.14 -16.96 -1.31
CA VAL A 118 5.94 -17.71 -1.73
C VAL A 118 4.75 -16.82 -2.12
N SER A 119 4.66 -15.58 -1.66
CA SER A 119 3.47 -14.74 -1.89
C SER A 119 3.82 -13.31 -2.28
N GLY A 120 4.90 -13.08 -3.02
CA GLY A 120 5.33 -11.73 -3.39
C GLY A 120 5.14 -11.42 -4.87
N THR A 121 4.51 -10.29 -5.18
CA THR A 121 4.47 -9.71 -6.54
C THR A 121 5.47 -8.57 -6.61
N ARG A 122 6.44 -8.65 -7.52
CA ARG A 122 7.33 -7.53 -7.81
C ARG A 122 6.65 -6.56 -8.75
N LEU A 123 6.78 -5.27 -8.47
CA LEU A 123 6.16 -4.19 -9.24
C LEU A 123 7.23 -3.23 -9.74
N ASN A 124 7.08 -2.82 -11.00
CA ASN A 124 7.97 -1.84 -11.61
C ASN A 124 7.56 -0.41 -11.17
N PRO A 125 8.39 0.31 -10.40
CA PRO A 125 8.07 1.65 -9.93
C PRO A 125 7.94 2.68 -11.06
N GLN A 126 8.59 2.47 -12.20
CA GLN A 126 8.56 3.39 -13.34
C GLN A 126 7.21 3.39 -14.09
N ILE A 127 6.38 2.38 -13.87
CA ILE A 127 5.04 2.33 -14.47
C ILE A 127 4.20 3.52 -14.01
N SER A 128 4.22 3.87 -12.71
CA SER A 128 3.43 4.99 -12.16
C SER A 128 3.75 6.35 -12.78
N MET A 129 4.95 6.54 -13.29
CA MET A 129 5.33 7.77 -13.96
C MET A 129 4.77 7.89 -15.38
N LYS A 130 4.50 6.74 -16.00
CA LYS A 130 4.09 6.64 -17.42
C LYS A 130 2.59 6.56 -17.60
N ILE A 131 1.85 6.17 -16.58
CA ILE A 131 0.39 5.97 -16.62
C ILE A 131 -0.37 7.15 -16.01
N PRO A 132 -1.66 7.33 -16.38
CA PRO A 132 -2.56 8.22 -15.68
C PRO A 132 -2.74 7.77 -14.23
N THR A 133 -2.33 8.57 -13.26
CA THR A 133 -2.54 8.32 -11.83
C THR A 133 -2.97 9.59 -11.12
N THR A 134 -3.92 9.48 -10.20
CA THR A 134 -4.37 10.57 -9.33
C THR A 134 -3.69 10.51 -7.96
N GLY A 135 -3.44 9.31 -7.45
CA GLY A 135 -2.91 9.03 -6.11
C GLY A 135 -1.41 8.72 -6.07
N GLY A 136 -0.78 8.41 -7.19
CA GLY A 136 0.62 8.00 -7.25
C GLY A 136 0.81 6.50 -7.45
N PHE A 137 1.82 5.90 -6.78
CA PHE A 137 2.16 4.49 -6.95
C PHE A 137 1.04 3.53 -6.49
N GLU A 138 0.27 3.90 -5.48
CA GLU A 138 -0.81 3.08 -4.92
C GLU A 138 -1.92 2.80 -5.95
N ASP A 139 -2.10 3.63 -6.96
CA ASP A 139 -3.06 3.36 -8.02
C ASP A 139 -2.69 2.11 -8.83
N ILE A 140 -1.38 1.77 -8.90
CA ILE A 140 -0.94 0.49 -9.48
C ILE A 140 -1.31 -0.68 -8.58
N LEU A 141 -1.19 -0.54 -7.25
CA LEU A 141 -1.58 -1.58 -6.29
C LEU A 141 -3.08 -1.88 -6.39
N LYS A 142 -3.92 -0.85 -6.58
CA LYS A 142 -5.38 -1.00 -6.73
C LYS A 142 -5.78 -1.81 -7.96
N ALA A 143 -4.90 -1.94 -8.95
CA ALA A 143 -5.10 -2.80 -10.11
C ALA A 143 -4.70 -4.27 -9.90
N LEU A 144 -4.27 -4.65 -8.68
CA LEU A 144 -3.96 -6.03 -8.31
C LEU A 144 -5.23 -6.75 -7.81
N PRO A 145 -5.37 -8.07 -8.04
CA PRO A 145 -6.60 -8.80 -7.70
C PRO A 145 -6.84 -8.90 -6.18
N SER A 146 -5.78 -8.87 -5.37
CA SER A 146 -5.85 -8.93 -3.91
C SER A 146 -6.22 -7.60 -3.25
N VAL A 147 -6.20 -6.51 -4.01
CA VAL A 147 -6.35 -5.14 -3.50
C VAL A 147 -7.69 -4.58 -3.89
N SER A 148 -8.41 -4.01 -2.95
CA SER A 148 -9.67 -3.32 -3.19
C SER A 148 -9.60 -1.87 -2.72
N SER A 149 -10.21 -0.98 -3.49
CA SER A 149 -10.37 0.43 -3.13
C SER A 149 -11.44 1.05 -4.03
N ASN A 150 -12.40 1.73 -3.41
CA ASN A 150 -13.47 2.45 -4.12
C ASN A 150 -13.24 3.98 -4.04
N ASN A 151 -12.00 4.41 -3.80
CA ASN A 151 -11.67 5.83 -3.69
C ASN A 151 -10.36 6.15 -4.44
N GLU A 152 -10.48 6.90 -5.53
CA GLU A 152 -9.35 7.34 -6.33
C GLU A 152 -8.54 8.48 -5.70
N LEU A 153 -9.10 9.20 -4.74
CA LEU A 153 -8.43 10.31 -4.06
C LEU A 153 -7.52 9.83 -2.94
N SER A 154 -7.78 8.64 -2.39
CA SER A 154 -7.04 8.08 -1.27
C SER A 154 -5.87 7.21 -1.72
N SER A 155 -4.75 7.29 -1.00
CA SER A 155 -3.64 6.34 -1.10
C SER A 155 -3.90 5.04 -0.32
N GLN A 156 -4.98 4.98 0.46
CA GLN A 156 -5.38 3.81 1.23
C GLN A 156 -5.92 2.72 0.32
N TYR A 157 -5.64 1.48 0.69
CA TYR A 157 -6.11 0.29 0.00
C TYR A 157 -6.34 -0.85 1.00
N ASN A 158 -7.31 -1.69 0.70
CA ASN A 158 -7.66 -2.86 1.49
C ASN A 158 -7.11 -4.12 0.82
N VAL A 159 -6.68 -5.11 1.61
CA VAL A 159 -6.11 -6.36 1.09
C VAL A 159 -6.80 -7.55 1.73
N ARG A 160 -7.37 -8.42 0.88
CA ARG A 160 -8.00 -9.69 1.32
C ARG A 160 -8.95 -9.50 2.50
N GLY A 161 -9.86 -8.52 2.40
CA GLY A 161 -10.85 -8.22 3.41
C GLY A 161 -10.33 -7.53 4.68
N GLY A 162 -9.04 -7.22 4.75
CA GLY A 162 -8.48 -6.39 5.81
C GLY A 162 -8.64 -4.90 5.51
N ASN A 163 -8.64 -4.09 6.56
CA ASN A 163 -8.69 -2.64 6.44
C ASN A 163 -7.30 -2.06 6.05
N TYR A 164 -7.26 -0.79 5.64
CA TYR A 164 -6.02 -0.14 5.22
C TYR A 164 -4.93 -0.08 6.32
N ASP A 165 -5.32 -0.03 7.59
CA ASP A 165 -4.43 -0.05 8.75
C ASP A 165 -3.80 -1.43 9.03
N GLU A 166 -4.30 -2.49 8.39
CA GLU A 166 -3.73 -3.83 8.42
C GLU A 166 -2.55 -4.03 7.44
N ASN A 167 -2.13 -2.98 6.73
CA ASN A 167 -1.04 -3.02 5.75
C ASN A 167 0.26 -2.43 6.32
N LEU A 168 1.38 -3.05 6.00
CA LEU A 168 2.71 -2.65 6.42
C LEU A 168 3.51 -2.09 5.24
N VAL A 169 4.18 -0.97 5.44
CA VAL A 169 5.04 -0.36 4.42
C VAL A 169 6.45 -0.19 4.98
N PHE A 170 7.43 -0.72 4.27
CA PHE A 170 8.85 -0.52 4.56
C PHE A 170 9.56 0.21 3.43
N VAL A 171 10.48 1.08 3.78
CA VAL A 171 11.47 1.65 2.87
C VAL A 171 12.86 1.37 3.42
N ASN A 172 13.67 0.60 2.70
CA ASN A 172 15.02 0.18 3.11
C ASN A 172 15.07 -0.47 4.51
N ASP A 173 14.04 -1.28 4.86
CA ASP A 173 13.84 -1.96 6.16
C ASP A 173 13.40 -1.03 7.31
N ILE A 174 13.07 0.23 7.01
CA ILE A 174 12.54 1.23 7.94
C ILE A 174 11.02 1.28 7.75
N GLU A 175 10.27 1.15 8.84
CA GLU A 175 8.81 1.23 8.82
C GLU A 175 8.35 2.66 8.53
N VAL A 176 7.35 2.79 7.67
CA VAL A 176 6.72 4.05 7.31
C VAL A 176 5.40 4.20 8.04
N TYR A 177 5.28 5.25 8.83
CA TYR A 177 4.06 5.60 9.54
C TYR A 177 3.22 6.57 8.70
N ARG A 178 1.90 6.52 8.89
CA ARG A 178 0.93 7.43 8.25
C ARG A 178 0.33 8.38 9.28
N PRO A 179 -0.08 9.58 8.88
CA PRO A 179 -0.87 10.47 9.73
C PRO A 179 -2.14 9.77 10.23
N GLN A 180 -2.52 10.05 11.47
CA GLN A 180 -3.61 9.39 12.18
C GLN A 180 -4.94 10.14 12.06
N LEU A 181 -4.93 11.47 11.91
CA LEU A 181 -6.15 12.28 11.84
C LEU A 181 -6.75 12.36 10.42
N ILE A 182 -6.05 11.95 9.37
CA ILE A 182 -6.61 11.92 8.02
C ILE A 182 -7.84 11.01 7.98
N ARG A 183 -9.02 11.57 7.70
CA ARG A 183 -10.30 10.88 7.60
C ARG A 183 -10.66 10.49 6.18
N SER A 184 -10.32 11.33 5.21
CA SER A 184 -10.79 11.17 3.82
C SER A 184 -9.66 11.32 2.81
N GLY A 185 -9.84 10.75 1.61
CA GLY A 185 -8.91 10.92 0.50
C GLY A 185 -8.78 12.36 0.02
N GLN A 186 -9.74 13.23 0.33
CA GLN A 186 -9.67 14.66 0.00
C GLN A 186 -8.57 15.39 0.79
N GLN A 187 -8.34 14.97 2.03
CA GLN A 187 -7.30 15.49 2.93
C GLN A 187 -5.94 14.86 2.67
N GLU A 188 -5.89 13.71 1.97
CA GLU A 188 -4.64 13.00 1.70
C GLU A 188 -3.77 13.76 0.69
N GLY A 189 -2.48 13.85 1.02
CA GLY A 189 -1.46 14.31 0.11
C GLY A 189 -0.93 13.21 -0.80
N LEU A 190 0.39 13.21 -1.03
CA LEU A 190 1.11 12.13 -1.70
C LEU A 190 1.39 11.01 -0.70
N SER A 191 1.43 9.79 -1.21
CA SER A 191 2.00 8.69 -0.44
C SER A 191 3.49 8.90 -0.18
N PHE A 192 4.02 8.18 0.80
CA PHE A 192 5.47 8.22 1.10
C PHE A 192 6.32 7.82 -0.13
N ILE A 193 5.80 6.96 -1.00
CA ILE A 193 6.56 6.40 -2.13
C ILE A 193 6.82 7.47 -3.18
N ASN A 194 8.10 7.82 -3.40
CA ASN A 194 8.54 8.62 -4.53
C ASN A 194 9.09 7.69 -5.62
N PRO A 195 8.37 7.45 -6.73
CA PRO A 195 8.75 6.47 -7.75
C PRO A 195 10.11 6.75 -8.41
N ASP A 196 10.54 8.02 -8.47
CA ASP A 196 11.85 8.39 -9.03
C ASP A 196 13.00 7.86 -8.18
N MET A 197 12.82 7.75 -6.87
CA MET A 197 13.84 7.29 -5.93
C MET A 197 13.91 5.77 -5.79
N VAL A 198 12.89 5.04 -6.25
CA VAL A 198 12.70 3.61 -5.99
C VAL A 198 13.42 2.75 -7.02
N SER A 199 14.11 1.70 -6.57
CA SER A 199 14.70 0.65 -7.40
C SER A 199 13.76 -0.54 -7.56
N SER A 200 13.16 -1.03 -6.47
CA SER A 200 12.28 -2.18 -6.51
C SER A 200 11.19 -2.11 -5.46
N ILE A 201 10.07 -2.74 -5.76
CA ILE A 201 8.92 -2.87 -4.86
C ILE A 201 8.48 -4.31 -4.84
N LEU A 202 8.36 -4.86 -3.63
CA LEU A 202 7.77 -6.16 -3.39
C LEU A 202 6.47 -5.96 -2.64
N PHE A 203 5.37 -6.43 -3.22
CA PHE A 203 4.06 -6.46 -2.58
C PHE A 203 3.70 -7.91 -2.22
N SER A 204 3.32 -8.16 -0.97
CA SER A 204 2.89 -9.47 -0.49
C SER A 204 1.51 -9.35 0.15
N ALA A 205 0.53 -10.04 -0.42
CA ALA A 205 -0.84 -10.11 0.08
C ALA A 205 -1.01 -11.34 0.96
N GLY A 206 -1.05 -11.14 2.29
CA GLY A 206 -1.16 -12.23 3.27
C GLY A 206 0.04 -13.18 3.27
N ALA A 207 0.05 -14.12 4.17
CA ALA A 207 1.01 -15.23 4.30
C ALA A 207 2.50 -14.84 4.10
N PHE A 208 2.88 -13.62 4.51
CA PHE A 208 4.23 -13.09 4.39
C PHE A 208 5.18 -13.62 5.48
N GLU A 209 6.47 -13.57 5.20
CA GLU A 209 7.55 -14.13 6.02
C GLU A 209 7.64 -13.55 7.45
N PRO A 210 8.22 -14.28 8.44
CA PRO A 210 8.38 -13.82 9.83
C PRO A 210 9.17 -12.52 10.02
N LYS A 211 10.07 -12.15 9.10
CA LYS A 211 10.80 -10.87 9.14
C LYS A 211 9.88 -9.65 9.13
N TYR A 212 8.69 -9.79 8.54
CA TYR A 212 7.65 -8.79 8.55
C TYR A 212 6.66 -9.07 9.67
N GLY A 213 6.25 -8.06 10.41
CA GLY A 213 5.38 -8.25 11.57
C GLY A 213 4.38 -7.15 11.80
N ASP A 214 3.53 -7.39 12.81
CA ASP A 214 2.69 -6.39 13.43
C ASP A 214 1.53 -5.87 12.55
N LYS A 215 1.21 -6.59 11.45
CA LYS A 215 0.08 -6.38 10.56
C LYS A 215 -0.49 -7.72 10.08
N MET A 216 -1.76 -7.71 9.61
CA MET A 216 -2.50 -8.92 9.27
C MET A 216 -2.82 -9.10 7.78
N SER A 217 -2.64 -8.06 6.94
CA SER A 217 -3.17 -8.14 5.58
C SER A 217 -2.12 -8.07 4.48
N SER A 218 -1.21 -7.10 4.50
CA SER A 218 -0.18 -7.05 3.46
C SER A 218 1.11 -6.40 3.92
N VAL A 219 2.14 -6.60 3.09
CA VAL A 219 3.45 -5.93 3.21
C VAL A 219 3.83 -5.32 1.87
N LEU A 220 4.28 -4.09 1.90
CA LEU A 220 4.91 -3.38 0.80
C LEU A 220 6.35 -3.06 1.18
N ASP A 221 7.31 -3.80 0.63
CA ASP A 221 8.75 -3.62 0.87
C ASP A 221 9.39 -2.90 -0.31
N ILE A 222 9.90 -1.70 -0.05
CA ILE A 222 10.42 -0.77 -1.03
C ILE A 222 11.92 -0.60 -0.81
N LYS A 223 12.69 -0.70 -1.89
CA LYS A 223 14.13 -0.39 -1.87
C LYS A 223 14.40 0.83 -2.73
N TYR A 224 15.13 1.80 -2.17
CA TYR A 224 15.59 2.97 -2.92
C TYR A 224 16.79 2.63 -3.77
N LYS A 225 16.97 3.38 -4.86
CA LYS A 225 18.10 3.26 -5.77
C LYS A 225 19.42 3.54 -5.05
N LYS A 226 20.45 2.79 -5.44
CA LYS A 226 21.85 3.07 -5.13
C LYS A 226 22.54 3.59 -6.39
N PRO A 227 22.49 4.91 -6.68
CA PRO A 227 22.93 5.46 -7.95
C PRO A 227 24.41 5.21 -8.23
N THR A 228 24.74 4.93 -9.48
CA THR A 228 26.10 4.74 -9.96
C THR A 228 26.50 5.76 -11.02
N GLU A 229 25.53 6.48 -11.56
CA GLU A 229 25.67 7.55 -12.54
C GLU A 229 24.85 8.75 -12.11
N PHE A 230 25.15 9.91 -12.66
CA PHE A 230 24.33 11.09 -12.50
C PHE A 230 23.00 10.92 -13.27
N GLY A 231 21.92 11.24 -12.62
CA GLY A 231 20.59 11.30 -13.20
C GLY A 231 19.76 12.40 -12.54
N ALA A 232 18.88 13.00 -13.30
CA ALA A 232 17.88 13.92 -12.76
C ALA A 232 16.58 13.79 -13.54
N SER A 233 15.46 14.09 -12.87
CA SER A 233 14.15 14.14 -13.52
C SER A 233 13.32 15.31 -13.00
N ILE A 234 12.51 15.88 -13.87
CA ILE A 234 11.52 16.89 -13.53
C ILE A 234 10.19 16.44 -14.15
N MET A 235 9.14 16.46 -13.36
CA MET A 235 7.79 16.23 -13.82
C MET A 235 6.91 17.41 -13.39
N ALA A 236 6.04 17.85 -14.28
CA ALA A 236 5.03 18.85 -14.00
C ALA A 236 3.69 18.41 -14.60
N SER A 237 2.60 18.64 -13.87
CA SER A 237 1.24 18.37 -14.31
C SER A 237 0.26 19.34 -13.65
N LEU A 238 -1.02 19.28 -14.04
CA LEU A 238 -2.08 20.07 -13.36
C LEU A 238 -2.30 19.61 -11.90
N LEU A 239 -1.78 18.43 -11.52
CA LEU A 239 -1.90 17.86 -10.18
C LEU A 239 -0.68 18.14 -9.30
N GLY A 240 0.40 18.72 -9.85
CA GLY A 240 1.61 19.01 -9.09
C GLY A 240 2.88 18.91 -9.89
N ALA A 241 4.00 18.93 -9.17
CA ALA A 241 5.35 18.88 -9.73
C ALA A 241 6.26 17.98 -8.89
N ASN A 242 7.26 17.40 -9.54
CA ASN A 242 8.26 16.54 -8.93
C ASN A 242 9.65 16.89 -9.48
N ALA A 243 10.65 16.97 -8.62
CA ALA A 243 12.05 17.11 -9.00
C ALA A 243 12.88 16.05 -8.28
N HIS A 244 13.77 15.41 -9.00
CA HIS A 244 14.60 14.35 -8.48
C HIS A 244 16.02 14.48 -9.02
N VAL A 245 17.01 14.19 -8.17
CA VAL A 245 18.42 14.14 -8.54
C VAL A 245 19.10 12.97 -7.85
N GLU A 246 19.90 12.24 -8.59
CA GLU A 246 20.66 11.10 -8.09
C GLU A 246 22.09 11.13 -8.67
N GLY A 247 23.04 10.51 -7.96
CA GLY A 247 24.40 10.44 -8.45
C GLY A 247 25.39 9.83 -7.50
N THR A 248 26.65 9.80 -7.94
CA THR A 248 27.76 9.26 -7.17
C THR A 248 29.00 10.16 -7.30
N SER A 249 29.86 10.15 -6.25
CA SER A 249 31.19 10.78 -6.32
C SER A 249 32.11 10.05 -7.31
N LYS A 250 33.15 10.73 -7.79
CA LYS A 250 34.11 10.16 -8.77
C LYS A 250 34.78 8.86 -8.30
N ASN A 251 34.95 8.68 -7.01
CA ASN A 251 35.51 7.46 -6.39
C ASN A 251 34.42 6.45 -5.99
N HIS A 252 33.14 6.69 -6.32
CA HIS A 252 31.96 5.85 -6.00
C HIS A 252 31.77 5.55 -4.51
N LEU A 253 32.45 6.27 -3.61
CA LEU A 253 32.29 6.10 -2.16
C LEU A 253 31.03 6.76 -1.63
N PHE A 254 30.66 7.92 -2.15
CA PHE A 254 29.45 8.66 -1.75
C PHE A 254 28.43 8.64 -2.87
N ARG A 255 27.19 8.25 -2.52
CA ARG A 255 26.04 8.21 -3.44
C ARG A 255 24.89 9.01 -2.82
N TYR A 256 24.11 9.68 -3.65
CA TYR A 256 22.97 10.47 -3.22
C TYR A 256 21.77 10.25 -4.13
N ASN A 257 20.59 10.28 -3.51
CA ASN A 257 19.30 10.14 -4.16
C ASN A 257 18.32 11.04 -3.42
N VAL A 258 17.89 12.14 -4.06
CA VAL A 258 17.12 13.22 -3.44
C VAL A 258 15.91 13.54 -4.30
N GLY A 259 14.74 13.64 -3.68
CA GLY A 259 13.47 13.97 -4.34
C GLY A 259 12.71 15.06 -3.59
N LEU A 260 12.09 15.96 -4.35
CA LEU A 260 11.19 16.99 -3.85
C LEU A 260 9.89 16.90 -4.63
N ARG A 261 8.73 16.88 -3.95
CA ARG A 261 7.42 16.80 -4.58
C ARG A 261 6.48 17.86 -4.03
N TYR A 262 5.65 18.36 -4.93
CA TYR A 262 4.49 19.19 -4.63
C TYR A 262 3.26 18.57 -5.28
N LYS A 263 2.15 18.45 -4.56
CA LYS A 263 0.84 18.00 -5.08
C LYS A 263 -0.25 18.98 -4.68
N THR A 264 -1.22 19.15 -5.57
CA THR A 264 -2.51 19.75 -5.27
C THR A 264 -3.61 18.95 -5.96
N SER A 265 -4.65 18.58 -5.24
CA SER A 265 -5.83 17.92 -5.80
C SER A 265 -6.98 18.91 -6.08
N ARG A 266 -6.74 20.22 -5.92
CA ARG A 266 -7.75 21.27 -6.11
C ARG A 266 -8.50 21.15 -7.45
N TYR A 267 -7.77 20.87 -8.51
CA TYR A 267 -8.36 20.72 -9.86
C TYR A 267 -9.28 19.48 -9.95
N LEU A 268 -8.93 18.37 -9.30
CA LEU A 268 -9.76 17.18 -9.23
C LEU A 268 -10.99 17.42 -8.37
N LEU A 269 -10.82 17.93 -7.15
CA LEU A 269 -11.88 18.17 -6.18
C LEU A 269 -12.95 19.15 -6.69
N ALA A 270 -12.57 20.11 -7.52
CA ALA A 270 -13.52 21.01 -8.20
C ALA A 270 -14.51 20.30 -9.17
N SER A 271 -14.40 18.97 -9.36
CA SER A 271 -15.36 18.17 -10.15
C SER A 271 -16.31 17.35 -9.33
N MET A 272 -16.20 17.40 -8.00
CA MET A 272 -17.13 16.70 -7.10
C MET A 272 -18.49 17.38 -7.10
N ASP A 273 -19.54 16.58 -6.90
CA ASP A 273 -20.93 17.10 -6.80
C ASP A 273 -21.13 17.95 -5.52
N VAL A 274 -20.39 17.63 -4.44
CA VAL A 274 -20.37 18.46 -3.24
C VAL A 274 -19.58 19.72 -3.55
N SER A 275 -20.31 20.80 -3.79
CA SER A 275 -19.72 22.09 -4.13
C SER A 275 -18.94 22.66 -2.96
N GLY A 276 -17.71 23.10 -3.23
CA GLY A 276 -16.86 23.70 -2.20
C GLY A 276 -15.59 24.31 -2.76
N HIS A 277 -15.03 25.23 -2.00
CA HIS A 277 -13.69 25.74 -2.26
C HIS A 277 -12.68 24.86 -1.55
N TYR A 278 -12.00 24.00 -2.31
CA TYR A 278 -10.95 23.12 -1.84
C TYR A 278 -9.57 23.74 -2.10
N ASP A 279 -8.73 23.81 -1.08
CA ASP A 279 -7.34 24.29 -1.20
C ASP A 279 -6.35 23.32 -0.54
N PRO A 280 -6.21 22.10 -1.10
CA PRO A 280 -5.22 21.14 -0.66
C PRO A 280 -3.85 21.48 -1.23
N SER A 281 -2.83 21.44 -0.38
CA SER A 281 -1.43 21.54 -0.78
C SER A 281 -0.57 20.58 0.03
N TYR A 282 0.29 19.86 -0.67
CA TYR A 282 1.18 18.89 -0.09
C TYR A 282 2.60 19.12 -0.63
N VAL A 283 3.58 19.12 0.29
CA VAL A 283 5.01 19.18 -0.05
C VAL A 283 5.71 18.05 0.67
N ASP A 284 6.60 17.35 -0.01
CA ASP A 284 7.53 16.44 0.65
C ASP A 284 8.94 16.55 0.07
N ALA A 285 9.92 16.32 0.94
CA ALA A 285 11.32 16.27 0.61
C ALA A 285 11.90 14.96 1.16
N GLN A 286 12.54 14.20 0.30
CA GLN A 286 13.15 12.92 0.64
C GLN A 286 14.61 12.88 0.24
N THR A 287 15.44 12.25 1.06
CA THR A 287 16.86 12.06 0.78
C THR A 287 17.31 10.66 1.20
N PHE A 288 18.14 10.06 0.40
CA PHE A 288 18.82 8.80 0.71
C PHE A 288 20.29 8.93 0.34
N LEU A 289 21.16 8.96 1.36
CA LEU A 289 22.59 9.12 1.23
C LEU A 289 23.29 7.81 1.60
N ILE A 290 24.31 7.44 0.84
CA ILE A 290 25.08 6.21 1.04
C ILE A 290 26.55 6.59 1.06
N TYR A 291 27.29 6.09 2.04
CA TYR A 291 28.74 6.26 2.14
C TYR A 291 29.41 4.91 2.40
N ASN A 292 30.17 4.44 1.42
CA ASN A 292 30.97 3.23 1.55
C ASN A 292 32.31 3.56 2.26
N VAL A 293 32.37 3.30 3.58
CA VAL A 293 33.57 3.52 4.39
C VAL A 293 34.67 2.55 3.95
N THR A 294 34.29 1.29 3.73
CA THR A 294 35.13 0.23 3.19
C THR A 294 34.25 -0.66 2.30
N GLU A 295 34.85 -1.63 1.62
CA GLU A 295 34.08 -2.63 0.83
C GLU A 295 33.12 -3.47 1.69
N LYS A 296 33.38 -3.53 3.02
CA LYS A 296 32.58 -4.31 3.99
C LYS A 296 31.66 -3.46 4.85
N LEU A 297 31.84 -2.13 4.84
CA LEU A 297 31.11 -1.23 5.72
C LEU A 297 30.47 -0.08 4.92
N GLU A 298 29.16 -0.07 4.87
CA GLU A 298 28.32 0.95 4.24
C GLU A 298 27.49 1.67 5.29
N LEU A 299 27.50 2.98 5.27
CA LEU A 299 26.66 3.86 6.10
C LEU A 299 25.58 4.46 5.23
N ASN A 300 24.33 4.45 5.71
CA ASN A 300 23.22 5.05 5.00
C ASN A 300 22.46 6.02 5.89
N PHE A 301 21.97 7.08 5.29
CA PHE A 301 21.05 8.03 5.90
C PHE A 301 19.81 8.17 5.03
N LEU A 302 18.63 7.97 5.62
CA LEU A 302 17.34 8.23 5.01
C LEU A 302 16.65 9.35 5.78
N GLY A 303 16.25 10.40 5.06
CA GLY A 303 15.49 11.52 5.61
C GLY A 303 14.22 11.75 4.81
N ASN A 304 13.12 12.05 5.49
CA ASN A 304 11.87 12.50 4.91
C ASN A 304 11.28 13.61 5.75
N PHE A 305 10.76 14.61 5.10
CA PHE A 305 9.90 15.64 5.69
C PHE A 305 8.69 15.83 4.79
N SER A 306 7.48 15.83 5.37
CA SER A 306 6.25 16.11 4.65
C SER A 306 5.38 17.11 5.41
N SER A 307 4.71 17.96 4.64
CA SER A 307 3.73 18.93 5.14
C SER A 307 2.52 18.89 4.24
N ASN A 308 1.37 18.56 4.81
CA ASN A 308 0.07 18.54 4.15
C ASN A 308 -0.83 19.58 4.80
N LYS A 309 -1.39 20.46 4.00
CA LYS A 309 -2.38 21.45 4.40
C LYS A 309 -3.63 21.28 3.55
N TYR A 310 -4.76 21.16 4.19
CA TYR A 310 -6.07 21.07 3.56
C TYR A 310 -6.96 22.18 4.10
N LYS A 311 -7.67 22.88 3.21
CA LYS A 311 -8.71 23.83 3.56
C LYS A 311 -9.94 23.55 2.71
N TYR A 312 -11.09 23.52 3.35
CA TYR A 312 -12.37 23.33 2.71
C TYR A 312 -13.37 24.37 3.21
N ILE A 313 -14.05 25.02 2.29
CA ILE A 313 -15.17 25.93 2.55
C ILE A 313 -16.33 25.37 1.74
N PRO A 314 -17.35 24.79 2.39
CA PRO A 314 -18.53 24.29 1.68
C PRO A 314 -19.29 25.43 0.99
N LEU A 315 -19.88 25.12 -0.15
CA LEU A 315 -20.77 26.03 -0.89
C LEU A 315 -22.18 25.47 -0.86
N ASP A 316 -23.14 26.38 -0.96
CA ASP A 316 -24.54 26.00 -1.09
C ASP A 316 -24.74 25.04 -2.25
N GLY A 317 -25.59 24.05 -2.04
CA GLY A 317 -25.77 22.97 -2.99
C GLY A 317 -27.19 22.45 -3.06
N GLU A 318 -27.45 21.73 -4.14
CA GLU A 318 -28.72 21.08 -4.40
C GLU A 318 -28.46 19.69 -4.97
N THR A 319 -29.06 18.66 -4.37
CA THR A 319 -28.89 17.27 -4.80
C THR A 319 -30.25 16.60 -4.90
N SER A 320 -30.52 15.92 -6.04
CA SER A 320 -31.71 15.10 -6.24
C SER A 320 -31.37 13.64 -6.11
N PHE A 321 -32.18 12.87 -5.37
CA PHE A 321 -31.99 11.46 -5.09
C PHE A 321 -33.33 10.73 -4.93
N GLY A 322 -33.28 9.41 -4.71
CA GLY A 322 -34.47 8.57 -4.54
C GLY A 322 -34.79 7.72 -5.76
N THR A 323 -36.05 7.31 -5.89
CA THR A 323 -36.57 6.45 -6.97
C THR A 323 -37.51 7.21 -7.88
N VAL A 324 -37.95 6.57 -8.97
CA VAL A 324 -38.95 7.18 -9.88
C VAL A 324 -40.30 7.44 -9.18
N SER A 325 -40.61 6.67 -8.13
CA SER A 325 -41.85 6.86 -7.35
C SER A 325 -41.70 7.84 -6.18
N ASP A 326 -40.47 8.06 -5.68
CA ASP A 326 -40.17 8.89 -4.53
C ASP A 326 -38.92 9.73 -4.82
N ALA A 327 -39.06 10.67 -5.72
CA ALA A 327 -37.96 11.57 -6.07
C ALA A 327 -37.93 12.76 -5.12
N LEU A 328 -36.76 12.95 -4.49
CA LEU A 328 -36.52 13.95 -3.48
C LEU A 328 -35.40 14.90 -3.93
N LYS A 329 -35.48 16.13 -3.40
CA LYS A 329 -34.49 17.17 -3.61
C LYS A 329 -34.11 17.79 -2.28
N ILE A 330 -32.81 17.75 -1.96
CA ILE A 330 -32.25 18.48 -0.83
C ILE A 330 -31.56 19.74 -1.32
N ARG A 331 -31.86 20.87 -0.69
CA ARG A 331 -31.12 22.11 -0.83
C ARG A 331 -30.44 22.42 0.49
N THR A 332 -29.12 22.65 0.47
CA THR A 332 -28.33 22.92 1.67
C THR A 332 -27.62 24.26 1.53
N TYR A 333 -27.68 25.06 2.57
CA TYR A 333 -26.94 26.31 2.74
C TYR A 333 -25.87 26.09 3.79
N PHE A 334 -24.61 26.49 3.46
CA PHE A 334 -23.47 26.23 4.34
C PHE A 334 -22.80 27.52 4.80
N GLU A 335 -22.33 27.53 6.04
CA GLU A 335 -21.42 28.52 6.58
C GLU A 335 -20.28 27.83 7.32
N GLY A 336 -19.09 28.47 7.31
CA GLY A 336 -17.93 27.95 8.04
C GLY A 336 -16.84 27.39 7.17
N GLN A 337 -15.91 26.67 7.78
CA GLN A 337 -14.75 26.08 7.09
C GLN A 337 -14.13 24.94 7.90
N GLU A 338 -13.35 24.12 7.19
CA GLU A 338 -12.44 23.12 7.73
C GLU A 338 -10.99 23.50 7.38
N VAL A 339 -10.07 23.35 8.33
CA VAL A 339 -8.63 23.58 8.13
C VAL A 339 -7.86 22.51 8.86
N ASP A 340 -7.10 21.72 8.08
CA ASP A 340 -6.28 20.65 8.59
C ASP A 340 -4.81 20.84 8.22
N ARG A 341 -3.94 20.38 9.11
CA ARG A 341 -2.49 20.40 8.92
C ARG A 341 -1.89 19.11 9.44
N PHE A 342 -1.12 18.44 8.59
CA PHE A 342 -0.42 17.20 8.94
C PHE A 342 1.05 17.36 8.58
N ASN A 343 1.91 17.49 9.58
CA ASN A 343 3.35 17.60 9.39
C ASN A 343 4.03 16.35 9.94
N SER A 344 4.92 15.74 9.18
CA SER A 344 5.67 14.57 9.64
C SER A 344 7.12 14.60 9.19
N GLY A 345 7.97 13.98 9.97
CA GLY A 345 9.38 13.81 9.67
C GLY A 345 9.90 12.44 10.05
N THR A 346 10.75 11.86 9.20
CA THR A 346 11.45 10.61 9.47
C THR A 346 12.94 10.82 9.24
N ALA A 347 13.76 10.39 10.18
CA ALA A 347 15.22 10.33 10.01
C ALA A 347 15.70 8.94 10.44
N ALA A 348 16.50 8.29 9.60
CA ALA A 348 17.06 6.99 9.91
C ALA A 348 18.53 6.90 9.49
N PHE A 349 19.35 6.36 10.37
CA PHE A 349 20.73 6.03 10.11
C PHE A 349 20.91 4.51 10.16
N SER A 350 21.55 3.96 9.15
CA SER A 350 21.84 2.52 9.13
C SER A 350 23.30 2.22 8.81
N VAL A 351 23.79 1.16 9.44
CA VAL A 351 25.14 0.62 9.27
C VAL A 351 24.99 -0.78 8.71
N ASN A 352 25.46 -1.01 7.49
CA ASN A 352 25.52 -2.31 6.86
C ASN A 352 26.95 -2.82 6.96
N TYR A 353 27.15 -3.96 7.61
CA TYR A 353 28.45 -4.60 7.76
C TYR A 353 28.41 -6.01 7.19
N THR A 354 29.23 -6.26 6.19
CA THR A 354 29.34 -7.56 5.50
C THR A 354 30.74 -8.12 5.72
N PRO A 355 31.00 -8.74 6.89
CA PRO A 355 32.34 -9.25 7.24
C PRO A 355 32.82 -10.37 6.30
N SER A 356 31.88 -11.16 5.78
CA SER A 356 32.14 -12.22 4.80
C SER A 356 30.98 -12.30 3.79
N ASN A 357 31.11 -13.05 2.71
CA ASN A 357 30.06 -13.28 1.71
C ASN A 357 28.82 -13.92 2.29
N ASN A 358 29.00 -14.68 3.32
CA ASN A 358 27.98 -15.52 3.91
C ASN A 358 27.22 -14.77 5.02
N LEU A 359 27.77 -13.67 5.53
CA LEU A 359 27.20 -12.95 6.68
C LEU A 359 27.01 -11.47 6.38
N SER A 360 25.79 -10.99 6.50
CA SER A 360 25.42 -9.58 6.44
C SER A 360 24.73 -9.17 7.74
N LEU A 361 25.19 -8.07 8.32
CA LEU A 361 24.64 -7.49 9.55
C LEU A 361 24.22 -6.06 9.26
N LYS A 362 23.02 -5.69 9.67
CA LYS A 362 22.48 -4.34 9.51
C LYS A 362 22.00 -3.82 10.86
N PHE A 363 22.41 -2.62 11.24
CA PHE A 363 21.92 -1.88 12.39
C PHE A 363 21.24 -0.61 11.92
N ILE A 364 20.04 -0.32 12.44
CA ILE A 364 19.23 0.83 12.08
C ILE A 364 18.82 1.54 13.36
N ALA A 365 19.04 2.84 13.40
CA ALA A 365 18.44 3.75 14.37
C ALA A 365 17.55 4.74 13.63
N SER A 366 16.28 4.84 14.00
CA SER A 366 15.34 5.74 13.32
C SER A 366 14.46 6.49 14.29
N GLY A 367 14.03 7.68 13.87
CA GLY A 367 13.07 8.52 14.56
C GLY A 367 11.96 8.95 13.60
N TYR A 368 10.74 8.91 14.07
CA TYR A 368 9.55 9.44 13.40
C TYR A 368 8.86 10.44 14.32
N TYR A 369 8.43 11.56 13.76
CA TYR A 369 7.62 12.56 14.43
C TYR A 369 6.46 12.98 13.54
N THR A 370 5.28 13.18 14.14
CA THR A 370 4.13 13.78 13.48
C THR A 370 3.44 14.77 14.40
N ASN A 371 2.99 15.88 13.83
CA ASN A 371 2.10 16.85 14.46
C ASN A 371 0.92 17.07 13.52
N GLU A 372 -0.27 16.78 14.02
CA GLU A 372 -1.50 16.76 13.23
C GLU A 372 -2.55 17.62 13.90
N GLU A 373 -3.22 18.44 13.13
CA GLU A 373 -4.28 19.35 13.52
C GLU A 373 -5.44 19.19 12.55
N GLU A 374 -6.65 19.03 13.10
CA GLU A 374 -7.91 18.99 12.38
C GLU A 374 -8.91 19.92 13.08
N THR A 375 -9.35 20.95 12.36
CA THR A 375 -10.24 21.96 12.94
C THR A 375 -11.34 22.34 11.96
N TYR A 376 -12.57 22.25 12.40
CA TYR A 376 -13.72 22.73 11.63
C TYR A 376 -14.82 23.32 12.49
N ASP A 377 -15.54 24.27 11.89
CA ASP A 377 -16.86 24.75 12.31
C ASP A 377 -17.68 24.87 11.04
N ILE A 378 -18.66 23.99 10.86
CA ILE A 378 -19.52 23.94 9.66
C ILE A 378 -20.98 23.91 10.10
N LEU A 379 -21.69 25.01 9.82
CA LEU A 379 -23.14 25.10 9.94
C LEU A 379 -23.74 24.75 8.58
N ALA A 380 -24.74 23.87 8.59
CA ALA A 380 -25.57 23.57 7.43
C ALA A 380 -27.04 23.71 7.76
N GLN A 381 -27.78 24.40 6.88
CA GLN A 381 -29.25 24.44 6.91
C GLN A 381 -29.76 23.71 5.67
N TYR A 382 -30.70 22.80 5.86
CA TYR A 382 -31.22 22.00 4.74
C TYR A 382 -32.73 22.06 4.63
N TYR A 383 -33.21 21.96 3.38
CA TYR A 383 -34.63 21.85 3.01
C TYR A 383 -34.78 20.61 2.14
N LEU A 384 -35.59 19.66 2.62
CA LEU A 384 -35.89 18.42 1.89
C LEU A 384 -37.26 18.55 1.24
N ASN A 385 -37.34 18.45 -0.06
CA ASN A 385 -38.55 18.64 -0.85
C ASN A 385 -38.88 17.40 -1.68
N GLU A 386 -40.16 17.11 -1.87
CA GLU A 386 -40.64 16.20 -2.92
C GLU A 386 -40.62 16.89 -4.28
N ILE A 387 -40.23 16.15 -5.33
CA ILE A 387 -40.17 16.64 -6.70
C ILE A 387 -41.46 16.25 -7.41
N ASP A 388 -42.06 17.20 -8.18
CA ASP A 388 -43.23 16.92 -9.03
C ASP A 388 -42.83 15.95 -10.18
N GLN A 389 -43.59 14.87 -10.28
CA GLN A 389 -43.38 13.82 -11.29
C GLN A 389 -44.49 13.81 -12.36
N GLN A 390 -45.43 14.80 -12.34
CA GLN A 390 -46.50 14.82 -13.32
C GLN A 390 -45.96 15.10 -14.73
N LEU A 391 -46.44 14.32 -15.68
CA LEU A 391 -46.15 14.53 -17.09
C LEU A 391 -46.63 15.92 -17.55
N GLY A 392 -45.73 16.85 -17.81
CA GLY A 392 -46.02 18.23 -18.21
C GLY A 392 -45.70 19.30 -17.17
N ALA A 393 -45.32 18.95 -15.95
CA ALA A 393 -44.71 19.87 -15.03
C ALA A 393 -43.25 20.20 -15.44
N THR A 394 -42.79 21.38 -15.07
CA THR A 394 -41.37 21.73 -15.23
C THR A 394 -40.56 20.74 -14.41
N THR A 395 -39.81 19.87 -15.08
CA THR A 395 -39.06 18.79 -14.41
C THR A 395 -38.14 19.36 -13.33
N GLY A 396 -38.40 19.02 -12.06
CA GLY A 396 -37.59 19.46 -10.93
C GLY A 396 -38.21 20.54 -10.02
N ASP A 397 -39.45 20.95 -10.26
CA ASP A 397 -40.15 21.82 -9.33
C ASP A 397 -40.52 21.05 -8.03
N SER A 398 -40.34 21.72 -6.87
CA SER A 398 -40.68 21.17 -5.56
C SER A 398 -42.20 21.23 -5.35
N VAL A 399 -42.81 20.12 -4.99
CA VAL A 399 -44.27 20.03 -4.67
C VAL A 399 -44.53 20.38 -3.22
N SER A 400 -43.74 19.81 -2.31
CA SER A 400 -43.90 20.02 -0.87
C SER A 400 -42.57 19.96 -0.15
N ASN A 401 -42.46 20.72 0.95
CA ASN A 401 -41.35 20.58 1.87
C ASN A 401 -41.70 19.51 2.91
N ILE A 402 -40.86 18.49 3.02
CA ILE A 402 -41.05 17.35 3.93
C ILE A 402 -40.00 17.30 5.05
N GLY A 403 -39.05 18.22 5.07
CA GLY A 403 -38.02 18.30 6.11
C GLY A 403 -37.26 19.61 6.06
N VAL A 404 -37.07 20.20 7.23
CA VAL A 404 -36.24 21.39 7.46
C VAL A 404 -35.39 21.12 8.68
N GLY A 405 -34.12 21.44 8.61
CA GLY A 405 -33.26 21.30 9.78
C GLY A 405 -31.92 22.00 9.57
N SER A 406 -31.13 21.99 10.62
CA SER A 406 -29.76 22.46 10.60
C SER A 406 -28.87 21.54 11.42
N PHE A 407 -27.61 21.50 11.11
CA PHE A 407 -26.59 20.91 11.95
C PHE A 407 -25.36 21.82 12.02
N LEU A 408 -24.73 21.84 13.19
CA LEU A 408 -23.46 22.52 13.41
C LEU A 408 -22.46 21.49 13.90
N ASP A 409 -21.49 21.24 13.07
CA ASP A 409 -20.36 20.35 13.35
C ASP A 409 -19.16 21.15 13.80
N HIS A 410 -18.58 20.75 14.93
CA HIS A 410 -17.41 21.37 15.54
C HIS A 410 -16.33 20.33 15.82
N ALA A 411 -15.08 20.65 15.49
CA ALA A 411 -13.92 19.85 15.92
C ALA A 411 -12.69 20.70 16.22
N ARG A 412 -11.94 20.24 17.23
CA ARG A 412 -10.60 20.72 17.60
C ARG A 412 -9.78 19.48 18.00
N ASN A 413 -9.23 18.81 16.98
CA ASN A 413 -8.48 17.57 17.18
C ASN A 413 -7.00 17.84 16.97
N TYR A 414 -6.18 17.32 17.88
CA TYR A 414 -4.73 17.45 17.84
C TYR A 414 -4.10 16.09 18.15
N TYR A 415 -3.11 15.72 17.35
CA TYR A 415 -2.35 14.50 17.57
C TYR A 415 -0.86 14.78 17.40
N ASP A 416 -0.10 14.45 18.43
CA ASP A 416 1.37 14.47 18.44
C ASP A 416 1.89 13.05 18.63
N GLY A 417 2.77 12.62 17.74
CA GLY A 417 3.35 11.28 17.78
C GLY A 417 4.86 11.31 17.62
N PHE A 418 5.56 10.59 18.48
CA PHE A 418 7.01 10.41 18.41
C PHE A 418 7.37 8.94 18.62
N VAL A 419 8.14 8.37 17.67
CA VAL A 419 8.62 6.99 17.73
C VAL A 419 10.13 6.97 17.52
N VAL A 420 10.87 6.35 18.42
CA VAL A 420 12.28 6.02 18.23
C VAL A 420 12.44 4.52 18.13
N SER A 421 13.16 4.07 17.12
CA SER A 421 13.38 2.65 16.86
C SER A 421 14.87 2.32 16.78
N ALA A 422 15.24 1.21 17.42
CA ALA A 422 16.53 0.56 17.22
C ALA A 422 16.27 -0.86 16.68
N LYS A 423 16.92 -1.22 15.57
CA LYS A 423 16.71 -2.50 14.87
C LYS A 423 18.05 -3.11 14.46
N HIS A 424 18.15 -4.41 14.65
CA HIS A 424 19.21 -5.24 14.11
C HIS A 424 18.64 -6.29 13.17
N ILE A 425 19.27 -6.51 12.03
CA ILE A 425 18.96 -7.55 11.06
C ILE A 425 20.24 -8.29 10.74
N GLY A 426 20.22 -9.62 10.78
CA GLY A 426 21.31 -10.47 10.35
C GLY A 426 20.84 -11.46 9.29
N THR A 427 21.69 -11.71 8.30
CA THR A 427 21.47 -12.73 7.26
C THR A 427 22.71 -13.57 7.14
N PHE A 428 22.56 -14.89 7.23
CA PHE A 428 23.61 -15.86 6.99
C PHE A 428 23.19 -16.82 5.89
N VAL A 429 23.99 -16.90 4.85
CA VAL A 429 23.77 -17.79 3.70
C VAL A 429 24.90 -18.81 3.63
N LYS A 430 24.55 -20.07 3.62
CA LYS A 430 25.52 -21.16 3.46
C LYS A 430 24.90 -22.25 2.59
N ASP A 431 25.54 -22.53 1.47
CA ASP A 431 25.05 -23.49 0.49
C ASP A 431 23.59 -23.19 0.10
N GLU A 432 22.68 -24.11 0.21
CA GLU A 432 21.23 -23.98 -0.08
C GLU A 432 20.45 -23.35 1.06
N ASN A 433 21.07 -23.09 2.20
CA ASN A 433 20.43 -22.60 3.40
C ASN A 433 20.57 -21.08 3.53
N LYS A 434 19.50 -20.38 3.94
CA LYS A 434 19.51 -18.96 4.26
C LYS A 434 18.80 -18.74 5.59
N LEU A 435 19.55 -18.35 6.62
CA LEU A 435 19.06 -17.97 7.93
C LEU A 435 18.98 -16.45 8.06
N ASP A 436 17.81 -15.93 8.36
CA ASP A 436 17.59 -14.51 8.68
C ASP A 436 17.11 -14.37 10.14
N TRP A 437 17.62 -13.37 10.87
CA TRP A 437 17.15 -13.01 12.19
C TRP A 437 17.10 -11.51 12.39
N GLY A 438 16.34 -11.05 13.34
CA GLY A 438 16.29 -9.64 13.69
C GLY A 438 15.67 -9.37 15.05
N VAL A 439 16.03 -8.23 15.60
CA VAL A 439 15.49 -7.69 16.85
C VAL A 439 15.18 -6.23 16.62
N GLN A 440 14.04 -5.76 17.11
CA GLN A 440 13.62 -4.37 17.03
C GLN A 440 13.00 -3.93 18.35
N THR A 441 13.31 -2.71 18.77
CA THR A 441 12.68 -2.07 19.92
C THR A 441 12.25 -0.68 19.51
N ASN A 442 10.98 -0.34 19.79
CA ASN A 442 10.40 0.97 19.56
C ASN A 442 9.99 1.58 20.90
N TYR A 443 10.39 2.81 21.14
CA TYR A 443 9.81 3.67 22.16
C TYR A 443 8.80 4.59 21.49
N GLU A 444 7.58 4.59 22.01
CA GLU A 444 6.44 5.31 21.47
C GLU A 444 5.92 6.31 22.49
N ASN A 445 5.68 7.54 22.06
CA ASN A 445 5.05 8.57 22.87
C ASN A 445 4.02 9.31 22.03
N TYR A 446 2.76 9.19 22.40
CA TYR A 446 1.63 9.78 21.69
C TYR A 446 0.82 10.65 22.63
N SER A 447 0.32 11.77 22.11
CA SER A 447 -0.69 12.63 22.72
C SER A 447 -1.83 12.79 21.73
N TYR A 448 -3.06 12.50 22.15
CA TYR A 448 -4.24 12.60 21.31
C TYR A 448 -5.35 13.33 22.06
N HIS A 449 -5.70 14.50 21.55
CA HIS A 449 -6.75 15.35 22.03
C HIS A 449 -7.87 15.38 21.00
N VAL A 450 -9.08 15.00 21.42
CA VAL A 450 -10.29 15.02 20.61
C VAL A 450 -11.30 15.91 21.31
N HIS A 451 -11.86 16.84 20.58
CA HIS A 451 -12.98 17.68 21.01
C HIS A 451 -13.90 17.90 19.83
N GLU A 452 -14.81 16.96 19.64
CA GLU A 452 -15.82 16.99 18.58
C GLU A 452 -17.21 17.03 19.19
N TRP A 453 -18.09 17.80 18.57
CA TRP A 453 -19.50 17.74 18.87
C TRP A 453 -20.34 18.18 17.67
N THR A 454 -21.59 17.69 17.63
CA THR A 454 -22.59 18.06 16.64
C THR A 454 -23.85 18.51 17.37
N MET A 455 -24.38 19.64 16.94
CA MET A 455 -25.70 20.14 17.37
C MET A 455 -26.67 20.02 16.18
N ASN A 456 -27.76 19.32 16.38
CA ASN A 456 -28.79 19.14 15.36
C ASN A 456 -30.05 19.88 15.76
N ASP A 457 -30.69 20.50 14.79
CA ASP A 457 -31.99 21.11 14.90
C ASP A 457 -32.89 20.61 13.76
N SER A 458 -34.13 20.26 14.06
CA SER A 458 -35.14 19.85 13.10
C SER A 458 -36.44 20.57 13.38
N ALA A 459 -36.93 21.36 12.42
CA ALA A 459 -38.19 22.10 12.50
C ALA A 459 -38.34 22.92 13.78
N ASP A 460 -37.30 23.70 14.12
CA ASP A 460 -37.22 24.58 15.33
C ASP A 460 -37.07 23.85 16.68
N TYR A 461 -36.74 22.57 16.67
CA TYR A 461 -36.42 21.80 17.87
C TYR A 461 -34.98 21.28 17.80
N SER A 462 -34.22 21.49 18.88
CA SER A 462 -32.92 20.81 19.02
C SER A 462 -33.13 19.32 19.30
N LEU A 463 -32.23 18.51 18.73
CA LEU A 463 -32.21 17.06 18.90
C LEU A 463 -30.91 16.63 19.64
N PRO A 464 -30.98 15.81 20.72
CA PRO A 464 -32.18 15.33 21.41
C PRO A 464 -33.00 16.49 22.04
N TYR A 465 -34.35 16.38 22.03
CA TYR A 465 -35.22 17.42 22.58
C TYR A 465 -35.16 17.45 24.11
N SER A 466 -35.10 18.66 24.66
CA SER A 466 -35.24 18.93 26.10
C SER A 466 -35.92 20.27 26.34
N ASP A 467 -36.87 20.31 27.33
CA ASP A 467 -37.58 21.53 27.71
C ASP A 467 -36.66 22.59 28.37
N ASN A 468 -35.52 22.19 28.91
CA ASN A 468 -34.72 23.03 29.82
C ASN A 468 -33.33 23.39 29.29
N ALA A 469 -32.83 22.69 28.23
CA ALA A 469 -31.49 22.90 27.72
C ALA A 469 -31.39 22.47 26.26
N VAL A 470 -30.51 23.12 25.51
CA VAL A 470 -30.03 22.60 24.19
C VAL A 470 -29.03 21.49 24.43
N LEU A 471 -29.36 20.29 23.96
CA LEU A 471 -28.48 19.11 24.08
C LEU A 471 -27.70 18.91 22.79
N LEU A 472 -26.47 18.44 22.92
CA LEU A 472 -25.67 18.05 21.76
C LEU A 472 -26.15 16.70 21.24
N TYR A 473 -26.27 16.58 19.94
CA TYR A 473 -26.63 15.33 19.26
C TYR A 473 -25.51 14.28 19.37
N LEU A 474 -24.29 14.72 19.17
CA LEU A 474 -23.09 13.91 19.31
C LEU A 474 -22.05 14.69 20.12
N THR A 475 -21.30 13.95 20.93
CA THR A 475 -20.15 14.49 21.67
C THR A 475 -19.08 13.44 21.72
N ASP A 476 -17.87 13.78 21.26
CA ASP A 476 -16.68 12.95 21.38
C ASP A 476 -15.54 13.80 21.96
N ILE A 477 -15.24 13.60 23.23
CA ILE A 477 -14.23 14.36 23.96
C ILE A 477 -13.27 13.37 24.60
N ALA A 478 -11.98 13.49 24.26
CA ALA A 478 -10.93 12.69 24.85
C ALA A 478 -9.63 13.48 24.96
N ASN A 479 -8.88 13.24 26.03
CA ASN A 479 -7.53 13.75 26.19
C ASN A 479 -6.68 12.61 26.73
N ILE A 480 -5.97 11.92 25.86
CA ILE A 480 -5.27 10.69 26.17
C ILE A 480 -3.80 10.79 25.76
N GLY A 481 -2.95 10.18 26.58
CA GLY A 481 -1.52 10.02 26.28
C GLY A 481 -1.10 8.57 26.43
N LEU A 482 -0.19 8.14 25.60
CA LEU A 482 0.35 6.79 25.64
C LEU A 482 1.88 6.83 25.50
N GLN A 483 2.55 6.31 26.54
CA GLN A 483 3.99 6.02 26.49
C GLN A 483 4.18 4.52 26.59
N SER A 484 4.85 3.93 25.60
CA SER A 484 5.02 2.49 25.56
C SER A 484 6.31 2.05 24.88
N ILE A 485 6.69 0.81 25.16
CA ILE A 485 7.78 0.11 24.48
C ILE A 485 7.18 -1.09 23.75
N ARG A 486 7.49 -1.20 22.46
CA ARG A 486 7.27 -2.42 21.67
C ARG A 486 8.61 -3.08 21.38
N ALA A 487 8.72 -4.35 21.69
CA ALA A 487 9.88 -5.15 21.35
C ALA A 487 9.47 -6.32 20.49
N SER A 488 10.23 -6.61 19.46
CA SER A 488 10.01 -7.75 18.59
C SER A 488 11.32 -8.44 18.21
N ALA A 489 11.26 -9.73 18.00
CA ALA A 489 12.37 -10.53 17.49
C ALA A 489 11.85 -11.59 16.53
N TYR A 490 12.65 -11.95 15.53
CA TYR A 490 12.31 -13.06 14.63
C TYR A 490 13.55 -13.88 14.28
N VAL A 491 13.27 -15.12 13.94
CA VAL A 491 14.22 -16.03 13.30
C VAL A 491 13.48 -16.80 12.24
N GLN A 492 14.06 -16.87 11.04
CA GLN A 492 13.53 -17.64 9.93
C GLN A 492 14.65 -18.32 9.16
N ASP A 493 14.36 -19.48 8.64
CA ASP A 493 15.27 -20.23 7.79
C ASP A 493 14.57 -20.62 6.50
N SER A 494 15.31 -20.65 5.39
CA SER A 494 14.81 -21.15 4.12
C SER A 494 15.85 -22.07 3.47
N TYR A 495 15.39 -23.23 3.08
CA TYR A 495 16.21 -24.29 2.49
C TYR A 495 15.71 -24.62 1.09
N LEU A 496 16.65 -24.63 0.14
CA LEU A 496 16.44 -25.04 -1.24
C LEU A 496 17.00 -26.43 -1.43
N PHE A 497 16.22 -27.36 -1.97
CA PHE A 497 16.71 -28.69 -2.28
C PHE A 497 16.10 -29.24 -3.56
N LYS A 498 16.85 -30.06 -4.26
CA LYS A 498 16.40 -30.77 -5.46
C LYS A 498 15.86 -32.14 -5.04
N ALA A 499 14.55 -32.33 -5.18
CA ALA A 499 13.93 -33.64 -5.09
C ALA A 499 13.93 -34.31 -6.46
N GLU A 500 13.69 -35.63 -6.51
CA GLU A 500 13.53 -36.32 -7.80
C GLU A 500 12.33 -35.73 -8.56
N GLY A 501 12.62 -35.01 -9.66
CA GLY A 501 11.62 -34.40 -10.51
C GLY A 501 11.05 -33.05 -10.05
N ALA A 502 11.60 -32.41 -9.02
CA ALA A 502 11.17 -31.10 -8.56
C ALA A 502 12.27 -30.31 -7.83
N ASP A 503 12.28 -29.00 -8.02
CA ASP A 503 12.99 -28.06 -7.16
C ASP A 503 12.03 -27.59 -6.05
N VAL A 504 12.48 -27.70 -4.80
CA VAL A 504 11.65 -27.41 -3.63
C VAL A 504 12.31 -26.34 -2.78
N SER A 505 11.55 -25.31 -2.41
CA SER A 505 11.93 -24.31 -1.41
C SER A 505 11.02 -24.45 -0.19
N LEU A 506 11.61 -24.74 0.95
CA LEU A 506 10.90 -24.80 2.24
C LEU A 506 11.41 -23.67 3.13
N GLY A 507 10.52 -22.82 3.59
CA GLY A 507 10.82 -21.75 4.53
C GLY A 507 9.96 -21.84 5.78
N GLY A 508 10.50 -21.41 6.90
CA GLY A 508 9.76 -21.36 8.14
C GLY A 508 10.45 -20.52 9.19
N GLY A 509 9.70 -20.08 10.17
CA GLY A 509 10.24 -19.29 11.25
C GLY A 509 9.19 -18.82 12.23
N VAL A 510 9.63 -18.07 13.20
CA VAL A 510 8.77 -17.53 14.26
C VAL A 510 9.15 -16.07 14.54
N ARG A 511 8.13 -15.27 14.78
CA ARG A 511 8.26 -13.90 15.26
C ARG A 511 7.65 -13.80 16.65
N PHE A 512 8.32 -13.08 17.53
CA PHE A 512 7.86 -12.75 18.88
C PHE A 512 7.64 -11.26 18.98
N ASN A 513 6.58 -10.86 19.69
CA ASN A 513 6.25 -9.47 19.99
C ASN A 513 5.89 -9.31 21.45
N PHE A 514 6.28 -8.18 22.02
CA PHE A 514 5.90 -7.74 23.35
C PHE A 514 5.52 -6.27 23.33
N TRP A 515 4.40 -5.91 23.96
CA TRP A 515 3.95 -4.55 24.14
C TRP A 515 3.78 -4.23 25.62
N SER A 516 4.48 -3.20 26.10
CA SER A 516 4.53 -2.86 27.52
C SER A 516 3.21 -2.31 28.05
N PHE A 517 2.37 -1.68 27.21
CA PHE A 517 1.09 -1.09 27.61
C PHE A 517 0.11 -2.13 28.15
N ASN A 518 -0.14 -3.17 27.39
CA ASN A 518 -1.05 -4.26 27.76
C ASN A 518 -0.32 -5.52 28.28
N LYS A 519 1.02 -5.48 28.37
CA LYS A 519 1.91 -6.58 28.80
C LYS A 519 1.72 -7.88 28.01
N GLN A 520 1.21 -7.78 26.77
CA GLN A 520 0.95 -8.91 25.92
C GLN A 520 2.24 -9.42 25.26
N PHE A 521 2.46 -10.73 25.33
CA PHE A 521 3.48 -11.44 24.59
C PHE A 521 2.80 -12.31 23.52
N LEU A 522 3.31 -12.28 22.28
CA LEU A 522 2.75 -12.96 21.12
C LEU A 522 3.84 -13.74 20.40
N ALA A 523 3.46 -14.90 19.85
CA ALA A 523 4.30 -15.72 18.99
C ALA A 523 3.59 -16.00 17.66
N SER A 524 4.27 -15.75 16.55
CA SER A 524 3.75 -15.86 15.19
C SER A 524 4.56 -16.86 14.37
N PRO A 525 4.33 -18.18 14.50
CA PRO A 525 4.94 -19.18 13.63
C PRO A 525 4.37 -19.07 12.21
N ARG A 526 5.23 -19.26 11.21
CA ARG A 526 4.89 -19.19 9.78
C ARG A 526 5.71 -20.20 9.00
N VAL A 527 5.09 -20.80 7.99
CA VAL A 527 5.72 -21.78 7.10
C VAL A 527 5.31 -21.48 5.67
N ASN A 528 6.24 -21.63 4.74
CA ASN A 528 5.99 -21.53 3.32
C ASN A 528 6.69 -22.66 2.57
N LEU A 529 6.08 -23.10 1.47
CA LEU A 529 6.57 -24.15 0.60
C LEU A 529 6.35 -23.73 -0.86
N SER A 530 7.37 -23.87 -1.67
CA SER A 530 7.29 -23.70 -3.11
C SER A 530 7.84 -24.95 -3.80
N VAL A 531 7.11 -25.44 -4.80
CA VAL A 531 7.48 -26.65 -5.56
C VAL A 531 7.43 -26.34 -7.05
N LYS A 532 8.55 -26.51 -7.73
CA LYS A 532 8.67 -26.38 -9.18
C LYS A 532 8.96 -27.76 -9.79
N PRO A 533 7.97 -28.42 -10.42
CA PRO A 533 8.21 -29.68 -11.13
C PRO A 533 9.18 -29.48 -12.28
N THR A 534 10.26 -30.26 -12.32
CA THR A 534 11.29 -30.18 -13.39
C THR A 534 11.00 -31.12 -14.55
N ASN A 535 10.16 -32.15 -14.31
CA ASN A 535 9.78 -33.17 -15.32
C ASN A 535 8.54 -32.80 -16.12
N TRP A 536 7.90 -31.67 -15.82
CA TRP A 536 6.71 -31.21 -16.53
C TRP A 536 7.09 -30.33 -17.71
N LYS A 537 6.33 -30.46 -18.82
CA LYS A 537 6.46 -29.54 -19.96
C LYS A 537 6.03 -28.11 -19.63
N PRO A 538 4.89 -27.87 -18.89
CA PRO A 538 4.52 -26.54 -18.47
C PRO A 538 5.46 -26.00 -17.39
N ASP A 539 5.92 -24.77 -17.53
CA ASP A 539 6.71 -24.08 -16.50
C ASP A 539 5.77 -23.55 -15.41
N MET A 540 5.60 -24.34 -14.35
CA MET A 540 4.66 -24.08 -13.26
C MET A 540 5.40 -24.10 -11.91
N ILE A 541 4.95 -23.24 -11.00
CA ILE A 541 5.39 -23.23 -9.60
C ILE A 541 4.14 -23.28 -8.72
N PHE A 542 4.09 -24.24 -7.82
CA PHE A 542 3.03 -24.36 -6.81
C PHE A 542 3.51 -23.80 -5.49
N ARG A 543 2.65 -23.06 -4.81
CA ARG A 543 2.98 -22.36 -3.56
C ARG A 543 1.96 -22.68 -2.49
N PHE A 544 2.45 -22.86 -1.27
CA PHE A 544 1.65 -23.01 -0.07
C PHE A 544 2.26 -22.17 1.04
N ALA A 545 1.45 -21.40 1.75
CA ALA A 545 1.90 -20.65 2.92
C ALA A 545 0.83 -20.61 4.01
N THR A 546 1.26 -20.70 5.25
CA THR A 546 0.38 -20.64 6.42
C THR A 546 1.09 -20.00 7.61
N GLY A 547 0.32 -19.43 8.52
CA GLY A 547 0.89 -18.85 9.73
C GLY A 547 -0.09 -18.07 10.58
N LEU A 548 0.41 -17.64 11.73
CA LEU A 548 -0.27 -16.73 12.65
C LEU A 548 0.26 -15.31 12.48
N TYR A 549 -0.66 -14.35 12.51
CA TYR A 549 -0.39 -12.92 12.31
C TYR A 549 -1.08 -12.13 13.41
N HIS A 550 -0.39 -11.15 13.97
CA HIS A 550 -0.90 -10.34 15.06
C HIS A 550 -0.68 -8.86 14.73
N GLN A 551 -1.67 -8.02 15.03
CA GLN A 551 -1.61 -6.57 14.88
C GLN A 551 -1.87 -5.91 16.23
N PRO A 552 -0.82 -5.42 16.92
CA PRO A 552 -0.99 -4.61 18.11
C PRO A 552 -1.75 -3.32 17.77
N PRO A 553 -2.70 -2.89 18.61
CA PRO A 553 -3.50 -1.70 18.33
C PRO A 553 -2.68 -0.42 18.36
N THR A 554 -3.14 0.59 17.62
CA THR A 554 -2.70 1.99 17.73
C THR A 554 -3.38 2.67 18.92
N ILE A 555 -2.98 3.89 19.27
CA ILE A 555 -3.65 4.67 20.33
C ILE A 555 -5.11 4.95 19.98
N LYS A 556 -5.44 5.20 18.71
CA LYS A 556 -6.83 5.41 18.25
C LYS A 556 -7.68 4.15 18.43
N GLU A 557 -7.14 3.00 18.04
CA GLU A 557 -7.82 1.70 18.21
C GLU A 557 -7.99 1.32 19.68
N ALA A 558 -7.07 1.76 20.56
CA ALA A 558 -7.10 1.48 21.98
C ALA A 558 -8.04 2.40 22.78
N ARG A 559 -8.59 3.45 22.16
CA ARG A 559 -9.55 4.36 22.76
C ARG A 559 -10.95 3.74 22.70
N ARG A 560 -11.61 3.63 23.87
CA ARG A 560 -13.02 3.22 23.92
C ARG A 560 -13.91 4.33 23.42
N ILE A 561 -14.89 3.97 22.60
CA ILE A 561 -15.90 4.92 22.12
C ILE A 561 -16.87 5.34 23.25
N SER A 562 -17.05 4.49 24.26
CA SER A 562 -18.03 4.69 25.31
C SER A 562 -17.67 5.81 26.30
N ASP A 563 -16.39 5.99 26.61
CA ASP A 563 -15.91 6.91 27.67
C ASP A 563 -14.66 7.72 27.26
N GLY A 564 -14.16 7.53 26.05
CA GLY A 564 -12.98 8.22 25.52
C GLY A 564 -11.65 7.79 26.16
N THR A 565 -11.65 6.82 27.08
CA THR A 565 -10.44 6.38 27.78
C THR A 565 -9.66 5.29 27.00
N LEU A 566 -8.38 5.14 27.31
CA LEU A 566 -7.60 4.02 26.78
C LEU A 566 -7.95 2.70 27.47
N ASN A 567 -8.09 1.64 26.68
CA ASN A 567 -8.31 0.28 27.17
C ASN A 567 -6.98 -0.47 27.36
N PRO A 568 -6.45 -0.58 28.59
CA PRO A 568 -5.19 -1.29 28.82
C PRO A 568 -5.29 -2.82 28.63
N ASN A 569 -6.49 -3.36 28.52
CA ASN A 569 -6.75 -4.79 28.32
C ASN A 569 -6.95 -5.16 26.85
N LEU A 570 -6.96 -4.18 25.96
CA LEU A 570 -7.13 -4.44 24.52
C LEU A 570 -5.97 -5.30 24.00
N LYS A 571 -6.31 -6.47 23.48
CA LYS A 571 -5.36 -7.41 22.90
C LYS A 571 -5.09 -7.08 21.44
N ALA A 572 -3.98 -7.54 20.93
CA ALA A 572 -3.69 -7.50 19.50
C ALA A 572 -4.76 -8.27 18.72
N GLN A 573 -5.26 -7.67 17.65
CA GLN A 573 -6.07 -8.36 16.66
C GLN A 573 -5.21 -9.47 16.01
N SER A 574 -5.80 -10.60 15.68
CA SER A 574 -5.04 -11.79 15.30
C SER A 574 -5.71 -12.53 14.16
N SER A 575 -4.89 -13.19 13.32
CA SER A 575 -5.42 -14.05 12.27
C SER A 575 -4.57 -15.30 12.04
N ALA A 576 -5.25 -16.40 11.70
CA ALA A 576 -4.65 -17.60 11.12
C ALA A 576 -4.93 -17.61 9.62
N GLN A 577 -3.91 -17.76 8.80
CA GLN A 577 -4.02 -17.65 7.35
C GLN A 577 -3.46 -18.88 6.66
N VAL A 578 -4.12 -19.27 5.56
CA VAL A 578 -3.68 -20.28 4.61
C VAL A 578 -3.81 -19.71 3.21
N VAL A 579 -2.76 -19.83 2.41
CA VAL A 579 -2.72 -19.43 1.00
C VAL A 579 -2.16 -20.56 0.18
N VAL A 580 -2.86 -20.89 -0.91
CA VAL A 580 -2.42 -21.82 -1.95
C VAL A 580 -2.37 -21.07 -3.26
N GLY A 581 -1.27 -21.18 -3.98
CA GLY A 581 -1.09 -20.45 -5.23
C GLY A 581 -0.36 -21.26 -6.28
N MET A 582 -0.47 -20.79 -7.51
CA MET A 582 0.31 -21.27 -8.63
C MET A 582 0.74 -20.14 -9.55
N ASP A 583 1.95 -20.26 -10.09
CA ASP A 583 2.45 -19.45 -11.20
C ASP A 583 2.58 -20.36 -12.43
N TYR A 584 2.10 -19.88 -13.57
CA TYR A 584 2.23 -20.59 -14.85
C TYR A 584 2.80 -19.64 -15.90
N ASN A 585 4.02 -19.91 -16.34
CA ASN A 585 4.66 -19.18 -17.42
C ASN A 585 4.35 -19.89 -18.74
N PHE A 586 3.86 -19.15 -19.73
CA PHE A 586 3.48 -19.71 -21.01
C PHE A 586 3.69 -18.71 -22.16
N LEU A 587 3.72 -19.25 -23.39
CA LEU A 587 3.76 -18.44 -24.59
C LEU A 587 2.38 -18.37 -25.22
N ALA A 588 1.89 -17.16 -25.47
CA ALA A 588 0.72 -16.90 -26.29
C ALA A 588 1.10 -15.95 -27.42
N TRP A 589 0.68 -16.27 -28.66
CA TRP A 589 1.07 -15.51 -29.86
C TRP A 589 2.59 -15.35 -30.04
N GLY A 590 3.40 -16.32 -29.54
CA GLY A 590 4.85 -16.25 -29.55
C GLY A 590 5.46 -15.28 -28.53
N ARG A 591 4.70 -14.82 -27.53
CA ARG A 591 5.11 -13.84 -26.53
C ARG A 591 4.99 -14.40 -25.12
N PRO A 592 5.78 -13.88 -24.15
CA PRO A 592 5.75 -14.36 -22.77
C PRO A 592 4.52 -13.84 -22.01
N PHE A 593 3.88 -14.75 -21.33
CA PHE A 593 2.77 -14.49 -20.40
C PHE A 593 2.98 -15.25 -19.10
N LYS A 594 2.47 -14.68 -18.01
CA LYS A 594 2.43 -15.32 -16.71
C LYS A 594 1.02 -15.23 -16.13
N LEU A 595 0.46 -16.38 -15.77
CA LEU A 595 -0.73 -16.49 -14.94
C LEU A 595 -0.29 -16.70 -13.50
N VAL A 596 -0.78 -15.87 -12.58
CA VAL A 596 -0.71 -16.07 -11.14
C VAL A 596 -2.12 -16.29 -10.64
N ALA A 597 -2.36 -17.41 -9.96
CA ALA A 597 -3.65 -17.71 -9.35
C ALA A 597 -3.44 -18.11 -7.89
N GLU A 598 -4.28 -17.58 -7.00
CA GLU A 598 -4.22 -17.86 -5.56
C GLU A 598 -5.62 -18.06 -4.98
N ALA A 599 -5.71 -18.96 -4.00
CA ALA A 599 -6.88 -19.12 -3.14
C ALA A 599 -6.44 -18.97 -1.69
N TYR A 600 -7.25 -18.33 -0.87
CA TYR A 600 -6.89 -18.06 0.51
C TYR A 600 -8.08 -18.18 1.46
N TYR A 601 -7.75 -18.50 2.73
CA TYR A 601 -8.65 -18.42 3.86
C TYR A 601 -7.94 -17.75 5.04
N LYS A 602 -8.61 -16.79 5.68
CA LYS A 602 -8.12 -16.01 6.82
C LYS A 602 -9.18 -16.08 7.91
N TYR A 603 -8.90 -16.76 9.02
CA TYR A 603 -9.69 -16.70 10.24
C TYR A 603 -9.16 -15.61 11.15
N MET A 604 -10.04 -14.78 11.71
CA MET A 604 -9.69 -13.61 12.51
C MET A 604 -10.33 -13.72 13.90
N TYR A 605 -9.59 -13.36 14.93
CA TYR A 605 -10.04 -13.40 16.31
C TYR A 605 -9.47 -12.24 17.13
N ASN A 606 -10.07 -11.95 18.30
CA ASN A 606 -9.80 -10.73 19.08
C ASN A 606 -9.96 -9.45 18.22
N LEU A 607 -10.92 -9.43 17.32
CA LEU A 607 -11.16 -8.26 16.50
C LEU A 607 -11.68 -7.11 17.35
N ASN A 608 -11.21 -5.91 17.05
CA ASN A 608 -11.76 -4.64 17.50
C ASN A 608 -12.65 -4.09 16.38
N PRO A 609 -13.97 -4.30 16.42
CA PRO A 609 -14.84 -3.86 15.34
C PRO A 609 -14.85 -2.33 15.23
N TYR A 610 -15.28 -1.84 14.07
CA TYR A 610 -15.40 -0.42 13.81
C TYR A 610 -16.62 -0.10 12.95
N ASN A 611 -17.18 1.08 13.16
CA ASN A 611 -18.18 1.68 12.30
C ASN A 611 -17.52 2.63 11.30
N VAL A 612 -18.14 2.77 10.13
CA VAL A 612 -17.77 3.78 9.14
C VAL A 612 -18.92 4.79 9.09
N ASP A 613 -18.65 5.98 9.61
CA ASP A 613 -19.58 7.10 9.60
C ASP A 613 -19.11 8.12 8.58
N ASN A 614 -19.90 8.29 7.51
CA ASN A 614 -19.50 9.01 6.30
C ASN A 614 -18.22 8.42 5.69
N VAL A 615 -17.04 8.89 6.05
CA VAL A 615 -15.72 8.35 5.66
C VAL A 615 -14.83 8.08 6.87
N GLN A 616 -15.30 8.42 8.07
CA GLN A 616 -14.55 8.30 9.32
C GLN A 616 -14.69 6.90 9.92
N ILE A 617 -13.57 6.31 10.34
CA ILE A 617 -13.54 5.04 11.05
C ILE A 617 -13.56 5.30 12.56
N LYS A 618 -14.52 4.69 13.24
CA LYS A 618 -14.69 4.76 14.71
C LYS A 618 -14.60 3.37 15.30
N TYR A 619 -13.49 3.09 16.01
CA TYR A 619 -13.24 1.79 16.66
C TYR A 619 -13.99 1.69 17.99
N TYR A 620 -14.49 0.50 18.33
CA TYR A 620 -15.14 0.25 19.64
C TYR A 620 -14.12 0.31 20.80
N GLY A 621 -12.85 0.02 20.54
CA GLY A 621 -11.80 -0.03 21.57
C GLY A 621 -11.86 -1.28 22.43
N GLU A 622 -12.49 -2.36 21.95
CA GLU A 622 -12.71 -3.63 22.64
C GLU A 622 -12.57 -4.83 21.70
N ASN A 623 -12.07 -5.96 22.23
CA ASN A 623 -11.96 -7.20 21.45
C ASN A 623 -13.27 -8.00 21.58
N ILE A 624 -14.29 -7.63 20.88
CA ILE A 624 -15.64 -8.19 20.98
C ILE A 624 -16.11 -8.87 19.69
N ALA A 625 -15.19 -9.17 18.76
CA ALA A 625 -15.58 -9.81 17.52
C ALA A 625 -14.57 -10.86 17.05
N HIS A 626 -15.07 -11.76 16.22
CA HIS A 626 -14.29 -12.71 15.43
C HIS A 626 -14.84 -12.76 14.00
N GLY A 627 -14.05 -13.27 13.06
CA GLY A 627 -14.50 -13.24 11.68
C GLY A 627 -13.65 -14.11 10.75
N TYR A 628 -13.97 -14.02 9.45
CA TYR A 628 -13.21 -14.70 8.42
C TYR A 628 -13.24 -13.94 7.09
N ALA A 629 -12.22 -14.21 6.28
CA ALA A 629 -12.19 -13.78 4.88
C ALA A 629 -11.72 -14.96 4.02
N TYR A 630 -12.30 -15.08 2.82
CA TYR A 630 -11.87 -16.07 1.84
C TYR A 630 -12.02 -15.53 0.43
N GLY A 631 -11.20 -16.03 -0.48
CA GLY A 631 -11.28 -15.59 -1.86
C GLY A 631 -10.41 -16.39 -2.81
N ILE A 632 -10.62 -16.09 -4.10
CA ILE A 632 -9.85 -16.59 -5.22
C ILE A 632 -9.40 -15.40 -6.05
N GLU A 633 -8.15 -15.41 -6.45
CA GLU A 633 -7.50 -14.34 -7.19
C GLU A 633 -6.81 -14.88 -8.43
N ALA A 634 -6.88 -14.14 -9.53
CA ALA A 634 -6.16 -14.47 -10.76
C ALA A 634 -5.62 -13.20 -11.41
N LYS A 635 -4.39 -13.25 -11.89
CA LYS A 635 -3.73 -12.19 -12.67
C LYS A 635 -3.01 -12.80 -13.85
N VAL A 636 -3.30 -12.31 -15.04
CA VAL A 636 -2.54 -12.62 -16.26
C VAL A 636 -1.76 -11.35 -16.63
N ASN A 637 -0.46 -11.43 -16.61
CA ASN A 637 0.41 -10.35 -17.09
C ASN A 637 1.30 -10.85 -18.21
N GLY A 638 1.68 -9.96 -19.12
CA GLY A 638 2.56 -10.30 -20.23
C GLY A 638 2.58 -9.24 -21.31
N GLU A 639 3.27 -9.55 -22.39
CA GLU A 639 3.38 -8.68 -23.55
C GLU A 639 2.21 -8.89 -24.52
N PHE A 640 1.06 -8.27 -24.24
CA PHE A 640 -0.04 -8.20 -25.20
C PHE A 640 0.40 -7.48 -26.49
N VAL A 641 1.32 -6.54 -26.34
CA VAL A 641 2.02 -5.85 -27.42
C VAL A 641 3.53 -5.97 -27.17
N PRO A 642 4.38 -6.24 -28.18
CA PRO A 642 5.80 -6.42 -28.00
C PRO A 642 6.48 -5.26 -27.25
N GLY A 643 7.25 -5.58 -26.20
CA GLY A 643 8.00 -4.61 -25.40
C GLY A 643 7.15 -3.76 -24.45
N THR A 644 5.87 -4.13 -24.20
CA THR A 644 5.00 -3.44 -23.22
C THR A 644 4.29 -4.44 -22.33
N GLU A 645 4.48 -4.33 -21.03
CA GLU A 645 3.78 -5.17 -20.06
C GLU A 645 2.38 -4.63 -19.79
N SER A 646 1.39 -5.51 -19.90
CA SER A 646 -0.01 -5.23 -19.58
C SER A 646 -0.57 -6.37 -18.72
N TRP A 647 -1.64 -6.12 -17.97
CA TRP A 647 -2.26 -7.19 -17.18
C TRP A 647 -3.78 -7.04 -17.06
N VAL A 648 -4.39 -8.18 -16.78
CA VAL A 648 -5.78 -8.30 -16.38
C VAL A 648 -5.82 -9.04 -15.05
N SER A 649 -6.60 -8.54 -14.11
CA SER A 649 -6.75 -9.10 -12.77
C SER A 649 -8.20 -9.29 -12.39
N LEU A 650 -8.50 -10.36 -11.65
CA LEU A 650 -9.82 -10.67 -11.10
C LEU A 650 -9.65 -11.20 -9.68
N GLY A 651 -10.33 -10.59 -8.74
CA GLY A 651 -10.46 -11.05 -7.36
C GLY A 651 -11.92 -11.28 -7.00
N LEU A 652 -12.20 -12.43 -6.39
CA LEU A 652 -13.48 -12.77 -5.80
C LEU A 652 -13.28 -12.97 -4.31
N MET A 653 -13.97 -12.19 -3.44
CA MET A 653 -13.72 -12.19 -2.01
C MET A 653 -15.00 -11.97 -1.21
N ARG A 654 -15.06 -12.61 -0.05
CA ARG A 654 -16.02 -12.32 1.01
C ARG A 654 -15.31 -12.20 2.34
N THR A 655 -15.79 -11.28 3.19
CA THR A 655 -15.31 -11.11 4.55
C THR A 655 -16.47 -10.80 5.49
N TYR A 656 -16.51 -11.50 6.62
CA TYR A 656 -17.57 -11.42 7.61
C TYR A 656 -16.96 -11.30 9.01
N GLU A 657 -17.74 -10.68 9.91
CA GLU A 657 -17.45 -10.63 11.35
C GLU A 657 -18.71 -10.92 12.15
N ASP A 658 -18.55 -11.47 13.33
CA ASP A 658 -19.58 -11.75 14.31
C ASP A 658 -19.22 -11.00 15.59
N ILE A 659 -20.09 -10.11 16.04
CA ILE A 659 -19.90 -9.28 17.23
C ILE A 659 -20.54 -10.01 18.40
N GLU A 660 -19.77 -10.24 19.45
CA GLU A 660 -20.21 -10.95 20.64
C GLU A 660 -21.32 -10.19 21.38
N ASN A 661 -22.40 -10.90 21.69
CA ASN A 661 -23.55 -10.40 22.46
C ASN A 661 -24.36 -9.29 21.80
N ASP A 662 -24.19 -9.05 20.49
CA ASP A 662 -25.10 -8.16 19.77
C ASP A 662 -26.47 -8.84 19.60
N PHE A 663 -27.53 -8.10 19.81
CA PHE A 663 -28.91 -8.56 19.59
C PHE A 663 -29.85 -7.39 19.36
N TYR A 664 -30.97 -7.68 18.73
CA TYR A 664 -32.10 -6.76 18.67
C TYR A 664 -33.42 -7.49 18.97
N THR A 665 -34.40 -6.73 19.43
CA THR A 665 -35.74 -7.26 19.69
C THR A 665 -36.67 -6.95 18.52
N ARG A 666 -37.45 -7.94 18.12
CA ARG A 666 -38.46 -7.81 17.08
C ARG A 666 -39.82 -8.23 17.63
N THR A 667 -40.86 -7.42 17.48
CA THR A 667 -42.22 -7.82 17.83
C THR A 667 -42.94 -8.38 16.62
N VAL A 668 -43.30 -9.65 16.69
CA VAL A 668 -44.09 -10.36 15.68
C VAL A 668 -45.36 -10.89 16.35
N GLU A 669 -46.54 -10.53 15.86
CA GLU A 669 -47.84 -10.92 16.44
C GLU A 669 -47.97 -10.69 17.94
N ASN A 670 -47.50 -9.54 18.45
CA ASN A 670 -47.43 -9.15 19.87
C ASN A 670 -46.50 -10.01 20.76
N VAL A 671 -45.63 -10.86 20.15
CA VAL A 671 -44.57 -11.58 20.86
C VAL A 671 -43.25 -10.86 20.61
N VAL A 672 -42.55 -10.51 21.67
CA VAL A 672 -41.20 -9.94 21.58
C VAL A 672 -40.22 -11.11 21.40
N ASP A 673 -39.56 -11.13 20.26
CA ASP A 673 -38.53 -12.12 19.92
C ASP A 673 -37.14 -11.44 19.95
N THR A 674 -36.15 -12.13 20.50
CA THR A 674 -34.75 -11.64 20.52
C THR A 674 -33.98 -12.30 19.36
N VAL A 675 -33.42 -11.49 18.48
CA VAL A 675 -32.69 -11.93 17.31
C VAL A 675 -31.20 -11.62 17.48
N TYR A 676 -30.36 -12.63 17.31
CA TYR A 676 -28.91 -12.49 17.26
C TYR A 676 -28.46 -12.45 15.81
N PRO A 677 -27.83 -11.34 15.35
CA PRO A 677 -27.48 -11.15 13.94
C PRO A 677 -26.48 -12.19 13.40
N GLY A 678 -25.51 -12.64 14.25
CA GLY A 678 -24.44 -13.53 13.85
C GLY A 678 -23.49 -12.88 12.86
N TYR A 679 -23.01 -13.65 11.89
CA TYR A 679 -22.05 -13.15 10.91
C TYR A 679 -22.63 -12.08 9.99
N ILE A 680 -22.08 -10.87 10.05
CA ILE A 680 -22.43 -9.73 9.22
C ILE A 680 -21.25 -9.36 8.29
N PRO A 681 -21.48 -8.75 7.11
CA PRO A 681 -20.38 -8.32 6.24
C PRO A 681 -19.49 -7.27 6.91
N ARG A 682 -18.17 -7.44 6.85
CA ARG A 682 -17.23 -6.39 7.29
C ARG A 682 -17.32 -5.15 6.38
N PRO A 683 -16.96 -3.95 6.84
CA PRO A 683 -17.00 -2.73 6.02
C PRO A 683 -16.19 -2.83 4.72
N THR A 684 -15.19 -3.72 4.67
CA THR A 684 -14.32 -3.98 3.51
C THR A 684 -14.84 -5.11 2.61
N ASP A 685 -16.04 -5.67 2.85
CA ASP A 685 -16.58 -6.77 2.06
C ASP A 685 -16.92 -6.33 0.63
N GLN A 686 -16.16 -6.85 -0.34
CA GLN A 686 -16.32 -6.56 -1.77
C GLN A 686 -16.24 -7.86 -2.57
N LEU A 687 -17.38 -8.29 -3.18
CA LEU A 687 -17.43 -9.58 -3.84
C LEU A 687 -16.52 -9.69 -5.07
N VAL A 688 -16.53 -8.68 -5.92
CA VAL A 688 -15.77 -8.68 -7.17
C VAL A 688 -14.88 -7.44 -7.21
N ASN A 689 -13.61 -7.67 -7.47
CA ASN A 689 -12.65 -6.65 -7.86
C ASN A 689 -12.03 -7.05 -9.20
N PHE A 690 -12.13 -6.19 -10.21
CA PHE A 690 -11.62 -6.45 -11.54
C PHE A 690 -10.81 -5.26 -12.02
N GLY A 691 -9.62 -5.52 -12.54
CA GLY A 691 -8.70 -4.50 -13.04
C GLY A 691 -8.14 -4.87 -14.42
N ILE A 692 -8.03 -3.88 -15.29
CA ILE A 692 -7.25 -3.96 -16.52
C ILE A 692 -6.24 -2.82 -16.51
N PHE A 693 -5.02 -3.16 -16.82
CA PHE A 693 -3.99 -2.20 -17.20
C PHE A 693 -3.45 -2.59 -18.56
N PHE A 694 -3.61 -1.71 -19.54
CA PHE A 694 -3.18 -1.92 -20.90
C PHE A 694 -2.32 -0.75 -21.37
N GLN A 695 -1.20 -1.05 -22.01
CA GLN A 695 -0.36 -0.08 -22.67
C GLN A 695 0.08 -0.58 -24.05
N ASP A 696 0.18 0.34 -25.00
CA ASP A 696 0.52 0.04 -26.39
C ASP A 696 1.28 1.19 -27.05
N TYR A 697 1.99 0.88 -28.12
CA TYR A 697 2.54 1.85 -29.06
C TYR A 697 1.64 1.98 -30.27
N ILE A 698 1.50 3.21 -30.78
CA ILE A 698 0.80 3.38 -32.05
C ILE A 698 1.61 2.70 -33.16
N PRO A 699 1.02 1.75 -33.92
CA PRO A 699 1.71 1.07 -35.02
C PRO A 699 2.33 2.09 -35.99
N LYS A 700 3.60 1.85 -36.38
CA LYS A 700 4.41 2.74 -37.24
C LYS A 700 4.80 4.09 -36.61
N ALA A 701 4.42 4.37 -35.35
CA ALA A 701 4.79 5.57 -34.63
C ALA A 701 5.18 5.24 -33.16
N PRO A 702 6.28 4.51 -32.90
CA PRO A 702 6.62 3.95 -31.57
C PRO A 702 6.91 5.01 -30.51
N THR A 703 7.07 6.27 -30.91
CA THR A 703 7.18 7.41 -29.98
C THR A 703 5.85 7.84 -29.39
N TRP A 704 4.72 7.32 -29.87
CA TRP A 704 3.41 7.53 -29.31
C TRP A 704 2.98 6.30 -28.53
N LYS A 705 2.61 6.50 -27.25
CA LYS A 705 2.11 5.46 -26.38
C LYS A 705 0.69 5.77 -25.94
N VAL A 706 -0.11 4.74 -25.82
CA VAL A 706 -1.48 4.81 -25.33
C VAL A 706 -1.59 3.97 -24.06
N PHE A 707 -2.34 4.46 -23.09
CA PHE A 707 -2.58 3.80 -21.81
C PHE A 707 -4.09 3.74 -21.55
N LEU A 708 -4.52 2.61 -21.02
CA LEU A 708 -5.90 2.39 -20.56
C LEU A 708 -5.85 1.69 -19.22
N SER A 709 -6.51 2.25 -18.23
CA SER A 709 -6.73 1.62 -16.93
C SER A 709 -8.23 1.50 -16.67
N LEU A 710 -8.69 0.32 -16.29
CA LEU A 710 -10.06 0.07 -15.91
C LEU A 710 -10.10 -0.53 -14.52
N HIS A 711 -10.94 0.01 -13.65
CA HIS A 711 -11.21 -0.50 -12.32
C HIS A 711 -12.71 -0.70 -12.14
N PHE A 712 -13.08 -1.88 -11.68
CA PHE A 712 -14.43 -2.24 -11.31
C PHE A 712 -14.42 -2.91 -9.94
N GLY A 713 -15.29 -2.45 -9.03
CA GLY A 713 -15.49 -3.06 -7.72
C GLY A 713 -16.97 -3.07 -7.35
N THR A 714 -17.47 -4.16 -6.80
CA THR A 714 -18.84 -4.20 -6.25
C THR A 714 -18.96 -3.27 -5.06
N GLY A 715 -20.17 -2.79 -4.75
CA GLY A 715 -20.43 -1.84 -3.68
C GLY A 715 -20.06 -2.36 -2.30
N LEU A 716 -19.50 -1.47 -1.48
CA LEU A 716 -19.18 -1.72 -0.06
C LEU A 716 -20.45 -1.66 0.80
N PRO A 717 -20.47 -2.34 1.96
CA PRO A 717 -21.56 -2.20 2.93
C PRO A 717 -21.64 -0.78 3.49
N TYR A 718 -22.87 -0.31 3.78
CA TYR A 718 -23.10 0.94 4.51
C TYR A 718 -24.38 0.84 5.35
N GLY A 719 -24.50 1.67 6.37
CA GLY A 719 -25.65 1.76 7.25
C GLY A 719 -25.85 3.14 7.83
N PRO A 720 -26.90 3.33 8.63
CA PRO A 720 -27.15 4.60 9.33
C PRO A 720 -26.00 4.98 10.28
N PRO A 721 -25.71 6.26 10.47
CA PRO A 721 -24.70 6.70 11.41
C PRO A 721 -25.13 6.39 12.86
N ASN A 722 -24.18 6.27 13.76
CA ASN A 722 -24.39 6.00 15.18
C ASN A 722 -25.35 4.83 15.48
N SER A 723 -25.42 3.86 14.55
CA SER A 723 -26.22 2.65 14.66
C SER A 723 -25.35 1.43 14.96
N GLU A 724 -26.00 0.38 15.45
CA GLU A 724 -25.35 -0.90 15.66
C GLU A 724 -24.81 -1.48 14.35
N ARG A 725 -23.67 -2.14 14.40
CA ARG A 725 -22.94 -2.61 13.24
C ARG A 725 -23.77 -3.53 12.32
N TYR A 726 -24.67 -4.33 12.88
CA TYR A 726 -25.58 -5.21 12.12
C TYR A 726 -26.61 -4.46 11.26
N MET A 727 -26.83 -3.19 11.49
CA MET A 727 -27.73 -2.36 10.67
C MET A 727 -27.10 -1.91 9.35
N ALA A 728 -25.79 -2.12 9.14
CA ALA A 728 -25.09 -1.82 7.90
C ALA A 728 -25.41 -2.86 6.80
N THR A 729 -26.68 -2.93 6.40
CA THR A 729 -27.20 -3.89 5.41
C THR A 729 -27.25 -3.34 3.99
N GLY A 730 -27.16 -2.03 3.81
CA GLY A 730 -27.11 -1.38 2.51
C GLY A 730 -25.85 -1.71 1.73
N ARG A 731 -25.92 -1.60 0.38
CA ARG A 731 -24.76 -1.73 -0.51
C ARG A 731 -24.68 -0.51 -1.41
N MET A 732 -23.50 0.15 -1.42
CA MET A 732 -23.22 1.23 -2.37
C MET A 732 -23.32 0.74 -3.80
N LYS A 733 -23.46 1.65 -4.76
CA LYS A 733 -23.34 1.29 -6.17
C LYS A 733 -21.93 0.77 -6.50
N ALA A 734 -21.84 -0.07 -7.52
CA ALA A 734 -20.57 -0.60 -7.98
C ALA A 734 -19.68 0.55 -8.48
N TYR A 735 -18.43 0.58 -8.00
CA TYR A 735 -17.40 1.48 -8.47
C TYR A 735 -16.96 1.11 -9.88
N ARG A 736 -16.90 2.09 -10.78
CA ARG A 736 -16.52 1.91 -12.18
C ARG A 736 -15.71 3.10 -12.63
N ARG A 737 -14.48 2.86 -13.06
CA ARG A 737 -13.62 3.93 -13.55
C ARG A 737 -12.79 3.46 -14.72
N VAL A 738 -12.71 4.32 -15.73
CA VAL A 738 -11.82 4.15 -16.87
C VAL A 738 -10.98 5.41 -17.01
N ASP A 739 -9.66 5.25 -16.97
CA ASP A 739 -8.70 6.30 -17.22
C ASP A 739 -7.96 6.02 -18.53
N PHE A 740 -7.78 7.06 -19.33
CA PHE A 740 -7.11 6.97 -20.62
C PHE A 740 -5.97 7.96 -20.69
N GLY A 741 -4.88 7.59 -21.36
CA GLY A 741 -3.76 8.50 -21.59
C GLY A 741 -3.09 8.25 -22.94
N ILE A 742 -2.63 9.32 -23.53
CA ILE A 742 -1.78 9.27 -24.71
C ILE A 742 -0.53 10.12 -24.46
N SER A 743 0.64 9.57 -24.74
CA SER A 743 1.91 10.27 -24.53
C SER A 743 2.77 10.26 -25.79
N LYS A 744 3.52 11.33 -25.97
CA LYS A 744 4.48 11.50 -27.05
C LYS A 744 5.89 11.65 -26.49
N GLN A 745 6.80 10.79 -26.91
CA GLN A 745 8.23 10.92 -26.67
C GLN A 745 8.89 11.77 -27.75
N PHE A 746 9.75 12.69 -27.32
CA PHE A 746 10.56 13.52 -28.19
C PHE A 746 12.04 13.18 -27.97
N ASN A 747 12.75 12.90 -29.05
CA ASN A 747 14.17 12.58 -29.02
C ASN A 747 14.95 13.78 -29.60
N PHE A 748 15.82 14.39 -28.81
CA PHE A 748 16.61 15.55 -29.20
C PHE A 748 18.02 15.11 -29.66
N LYS A 749 18.23 15.02 -30.98
CA LYS A 749 19.54 14.59 -31.55
C LYS A 749 20.73 15.53 -31.23
N LYS A 750 20.47 16.76 -30.79
CA LYS A 750 21.49 17.79 -30.48
C LYS A 750 21.66 18.07 -28.99
N ALA A 751 20.87 17.46 -28.14
CA ALA A 751 20.86 17.68 -26.70
C ALA A 751 20.98 16.32 -25.98
N ASP A 752 22.14 15.67 -26.09
CA ASP A 752 22.40 14.33 -25.52
C ASP A 752 22.27 14.28 -23.99
N TRP A 753 22.24 15.45 -23.35
CA TRP A 753 22.00 15.59 -21.90
C TRP A 753 20.52 15.41 -21.52
N ILE A 754 19.56 15.42 -22.49
CA ILE A 754 18.15 15.05 -22.29
C ILE A 754 17.99 13.60 -22.73
N LYS A 755 17.89 12.67 -21.76
CA LYS A 755 17.69 11.25 -22.03
C LYS A 755 16.28 10.94 -22.50
N ASP A 756 15.26 11.54 -21.84
CA ASP A 756 13.86 11.34 -22.15
C ASP A 756 13.07 12.64 -21.97
N PHE A 757 12.21 12.93 -22.92
CA PHE A 757 11.24 14.03 -22.85
C PHE A 757 9.88 13.50 -23.31
N TRP A 758 8.88 13.57 -22.42
CA TRP A 758 7.52 13.11 -22.69
C TRP A 758 6.50 14.21 -22.42
N ILE A 759 5.49 14.30 -23.31
CA ILE A 759 4.27 15.06 -23.06
C ILE A 759 3.12 14.06 -23.10
N SER A 760 2.29 14.05 -22.07
CA SER A 760 1.16 13.15 -21.93
C SER A 760 -0.13 13.93 -21.71
N LEU A 761 -1.17 13.57 -22.46
CA LEU A 761 -2.55 13.99 -22.21
C LEU A 761 -3.26 12.81 -21.58
N GLU A 762 -3.79 13.02 -20.39
CA GLU A 762 -4.50 12.01 -19.59
C GLU A 762 -5.95 12.45 -19.40
N VAL A 763 -6.88 11.52 -19.35
CA VAL A 763 -8.28 11.78 -19.04
C VAL A 763 -8.70 10.82 -17.94
N PHE A 764 -8.98 11.37 -16.76
CA PHE A 764 -9.50 10.61 -15.62
C PHE A 764 -11.00 10.48 -15.70
N ASN A 765 -11.53 9.33 -15.28
CA ASN A 765 -12.93 8.99 -15.29
C ASN A 765 -13.59 9.27 -16.66
N LEU A 766 -13.02 8.70 -17.72
CA LEU A 766 -13.44 8.92 -19.12
C LEU A 766 -14.94 8.73 -19.36
N LEU A 767 -15.57 7.80 -18.62
CA LEU A 767 -17.00 7.51 -18.73
C LEU A 767 -17.87 8.46 -17.90
N ASN A 768 -17.27 9.40 -17.17
CA ASN A 768 -17.95 10.34 -16.25
C ASN A 768 -18.93 9.62 -15.29
N THR A 769 -18.52 8.46 -14.79
CA THR A 769 -19.34 7.68 -13.86
C THR A 769 -19.39 8.36 -12.50
N LYS A 770 -20.60 8.53 -11.95
CA LYS A 770 -20.81 8.99 -10.58
C LYS A 770 -20.58 7.86 -9.61
N ASN A 771 -19.36 7.75 -9.08
CA ASN A 771 -18.97 6.75 -8.09
C ASN A 771 -19.28 7.26 -6.68
N GLU A 772 -20.04 6.48 -5.93
CA GLU A 772 -20.40 6.81 -4.54
C GLU A 772 -19.21 6.58 -3.61
N ILE A 773 -18.94 7.55 -2.71
CA ILE A 773 -17.92 7.44 -1.67
C ILE A 773 -18.50 7.31 -0.27
N SER A 774 -19.59 8.01 -0.01
CA SER A 774 -20.26 8.05 1.30
C SER A 774 -21.72 8.48 1.14
N HIS A 775 -22.44 8.47 2.25
CA HIS A 775 -23.80 8.96 2.34
C HIS A 775 -23.92 9.95 3.49
N THR A 776 -24.57 11.09 3.23
CA THR A 776 -25.06 11.99 4.27
C THR A 776 -26.47 11.59 4.65
N TRP A 777 -26.73 11.37 5.91
CA TRP A 777 -28.04 10.95 6.38
C TRP A 777 -28.86 12.15 6.83
N ILE A 778 -30.11 12.19 6.40
CA ILE A 778 -31.08 13.22 6.75
C ILE A 778 -32.41 12.55 7.14
N THR A 779 -33.10 13.13 8.13
CA THR A 779 -34.36 12.60 8.63
C THR A 779 -35.50 13.51 8.22
N ASP A 780 -36.61 12.94 7.74
CA ASP A 780 -37.82 13.70 7.43
C ASP A 780 -38.69 13.99 8.71
N ILE A 781 -39.74 14.80 8.55
CA ILE A 781 -40.66 15.12 9.64
C ILE A 781 -41.45 13.91 10.18
N ARG A 782 -41.40 12.77 9.49
CA ARG A 782 -42.03 11.50 9.90
C ARG A 782 -41.03 10.55 10.58
N GLY A 783 -39.77 10.99 10.79
CA GLY A 783 -38.71 10.20 11.38
C GLY A 783 -38.11 9.12 10.43
N ARG A 784 -38.24 9.29 9.10
CA ARG A 784 -37.61 8.39 8.13
C ARG A 784 -36.25 8.92 7.72
N ASP A 785 -35.25 8.05 7.76
CA ASP A 785 -33.90 8.37 7.38
C ASP A 785 -33.67 8.14 5.89
N TYR A 786 -33.00 9.09 5.26
CA TYR A 786 -32.61 9.05 3.85
C TYR A 786 -31.10 9.15 3.71
N ALA A 787 -30.50 8.21 2.96
CA ALA A 787 -29.08 8.21 2.63
C ALA A 787 -28.85 9.02 1.34
N VAL A 788 -28.34 10.24 1.46
CA VAL A 788 -28.01 11.11 0.33
C VAL A 788 -26.59 10.78 -0.14
N PRO A 789 -26.40 10.27 -1.37
CA PRO A 789 -25.09 9.87 -1.84
C PRO A 789 -24.18 11.07 -2.13
N SER A 790 -22.93 10.97 -1.73
CA SER A 790 -21.84 11.85 -2.14
C SER A 790 -20.98 11.15 -3.19
N TYR A 791 -20.58 11.87 -4.25
CA TYR A 791 -19.89 11.28 -5.38
C TYR A 791 -18.43 11.76 -5.47
N LEU A 792 -17.58 10.87 -5.98
CA LEU A 792 -16.19 11.12 -6.31
C LEU A 792 -16.06 12.01 -7.57
N THR A 793 -14.82 12.16 -8.05
CA THR A 793 -14.48 13.09 -9.14
C THR A 793 -15.12 12.69 -10.48
N GLY A 794 -15.63 13.68 -11.20
CA GLY A 794 -16.12 13.53 -12.57
C GLY A 794 -14.95 13.45 -13.59
N ILE A 795 -15.29 13.51 -14.88
CA ILE A 795 -14.30 13.51 -15.96
C ILE A 795 -13.35 14.71 -15.85
N ARG A 796 -12.03 14.46 -15.89
CA ARG A 796 -11.00 15.51 -15.84
C ARG A 796 -9.84 15.21 -16.79
N PRO A 797 -9.50 16.13 -17.72
CA PRO A 797 -8.26 16.05 -18.46
C PRO A 797 -7.07 16.52 -17.62
N ASN A 798 -5.89 15.93 -17.83
CA ASN A 798 -4.62 16.32 -17.21
C ASN A 798 -3.52 16.40 -18.27
N LEU A 799 -2.68 17.41 -18.18
CA LEU A 799 -1.48 17.52 -18.98
C LEU A 799 -0.27 17.25 -18.10
N LYS A 800 0.58 16.33 -18.52
CA LYS A 800 1.80 15.95 -17.79
C LYS A 800 3.02 16.03 -18.70
N ILE A 801 4.09 16.63 -18.20
CA ILE A 801 5.38 16.77 -18.87
C ILE A 801 6.43 16.10 -18.00
N VAL A 802 7.27 15.24 -18.57
CA VAL A 802 8.38 14.58 -17.89
C VAL A 802 9.66 14.78 -18.67
N VAL A 803 10.71 15.21 -17.98
CA VAL A 803 12.06 15.37 -18.53
C VAL A 803 13.04 14.57 -17.68
N LYS A 804 13.88 13.77 -18.33
CA LYS A 804 14.98 13.03 -17.65
C LYS A 804 16.32 13.44 -18.29
N PHE A 805 17.32 13.59 -17.40
CA PHE A 805 18.67 14.04 -17.75
C PHE A 805 19.71 12.95 -17.49
#